data_4c75169b96375a744bc9eee303dd65a7
#
_entry.id   4c75169b96375a744bc9eee303dd65a7
#
_cell.length_a   1.000
_cell.length_b   1.000
_cell.length_c   1.000
_cell.angle_alpha   90.00
_cell.angle_beta   90.00
_cell.angle_gamma   90.00
#
_symmetry.space_group_name_H-M   'P 1'
#
loop_
_entity.id
_entity.type
_entity.pdbx_description
1 polymer ?
#
loop_
_entity_poly.entity_id
_entity_poly.type
_entity_poly.pdbx_seq_one_letter_code
_entity_poly.pdbx_strand_id
1 'polypeptide(L)'
;MLSLVAALCLGAVVPQDTVPEPVVIDLRVGRITGTTVQAYRVRSEVLLPLSQFFQLVEIRHRLTPDGRLEATVDPGNVRIVIDPRSDSMQYGERRVRIEREFIRYESAELYVGSERLGDLLGVMFSVDWSDLTATVIDPSSLPIARRLRREAAREAYLRRPDGTRADLTLGLQRPSWDGVVVDYSLFSPSNDPLAGSTYGFGLGADVGGGSLEMLAQSVGPAEQGRLHIDGSWTGVWRENRWVKQLRFGDVASTGPRSRALEGVSITNAPFVRPSLIGSLRYGGSLEPGWSVEAYRGGDLVAYDSADAAGGFSIALPVRYGENPVDFVAYGPFGEIREFNRTYRVLSELLPARRFEYGLSGGRCPQPSFICNATTNLDLRFGATARWTVQGGLDQYWRDSLPDRTHPYAALVGNPSNAWAIQSEVVAAGLVRGALRYEPSVDLRLEGEYVHFARDSASVLAVPGRRAQWTFTGFFRPKTSQGFFFFEGRFERISTDAGALTRTRLGTSLQTNQMRLLPYVRTEHGQTTTGPSGVNNREYAGLSTFLMPQARWGRFLSQTLLRTNAEIERHAGLVSWSAFAARALARGVRVEVGANWLRGDAGLTYTVTVTSYFSALRAVTSVIAPPGQRASATQFLQGSVLWDRRTDRLGVAPGPSLERSGLSGHVFMDLNANGIRDVGEPAVAAARVLVGSLSASTDSSGAYRVWDLVPFEPVIVSLDSLSLDSPLLVPLFARTSIVPGPNRFRSLDIPVVAAGVIEGRVLRNNAGVGGVTLILTNRRTGTARSLVTFNDGAFYLMGVKPGDYELRVDEQVLDALAVDAEPVRFSLAPTATGIGRSDLAVRLKSRF
;
A
#
# COMPACT_ATOMS: atom_id res chain seq x y z
N MET A 1 -27.83 18.96 66.24
CA MET A 1 -26.70 18.65 67.14
C MET A 1 -26.02 17.45 66.57
N LEU A 2 -25.04 17.67 65.74
CA LEU A 2 -23.97 16.75 65.34
C LEU A 2 -23.28 17.34 64.11
N SER A 3 -22.64 18.46 64.26
CA SER A 3 -21.82 19.10 63.26
C SER A 3 -20.77 19.90 64.03
N LEU A 4 -19.68 19.24 64.45
CA LEU A 4 -18.48 19.91 64.92
C LEU A 4 -17.48 18.92 65.51
N VAL A 5 -16.99 17.98 64.71
CA VAL A 5 -15.71 17.29 65.00
C VAL A 5 -15.27 16.62 63.69
N ALA A 6 -14.83 17.38 62.71
CA ALA A 6 -14.10 16.85 61.55
C ALA A 6 -13.30 17.97 60.84
N ALA A 7 -12.59 18.75 61.63
CA ALA A 7 -11.73 19.80 61.08
C ALA A 7 -10.47 19.89 61.96
N LEU A 8 -9.55 18.91 61.82
CA LEU A 8 -8.16 19.00 62.31
C LEU A 8 -7.42 17.72 61.95
N CYS A 9 -7.15 17.48 60.64
CA CYS A 9 -6.07 16.64 60.13
C CYS A 9 -5.91 16.87 58.63
N LEU A 10 -5.88 18.08 58.18
CA LEU A 10 -5.30 18.44 56.89
C LEU A 10 -3.87 18.89 57.20
N GLY A 11 -3.01 17.91 57.45
CA GLY A 11 -1.58 18.09 57.35
C GLY A 11 -1.26 18.55 55.95
N ALA A 12 -0.79 19.78 55.78
CA ALA A 12 -0.20 20.27 54.56
C ALA A 12 0.89 19.25 54.12
N VAL A 13 0.61 18.49 53.07
CA VAL A 13 1.64 17.78 52.33
C VAL A 13 2.41 18.88 51.62
N VAL A 14 3.49 19.33 52.24
CA VAL A 14 4.52 20.12 51.56
C VAL A 14 5.04 19.19 50.45
N PRO A 15 5.00 19.61 49.16
CA PRO A 15 5.63 18.83 48.13
C PRO A 15 7.11 18.73 48.49
N GLN A 16 7.56 17.53 48.85
CA GLN A 16 9.00 17.25 48.94
C GLN A 16 9.55 17.45 47.50
N ASP A 17 10.35 18.51 47.35
CA ASP A 17 11.25 18.62 46.21
C ASP A 17 12.08 17.33 46.14
N THR A 18 11.68 16.41 45.21
CA THR A 18 12.41 15.16 45.02
C THR A 18 13.72 15.51 44.36
N VAL A 19 14.80 15.54 45.15
CA VAL A 19 16.18 15.72 44.62
C VAL A 19 16.44 14.57 43.65
N PRO A 20 16.81 14.83 42.37
CA PRO A 20 17.15 13.79 41.42
C PRO A 20 18.28 12.91 41.90
N GLU A 21 18.06 11.61 42.03
CA GLU A 21 19.01 10.64 42.49
C GLU A 21 19.90 10.13 41.35
N PRO A 22 21.23 10.29 41.39
CA PRO A 22 22.10 9.77 40.33
C PRO A 22 22.09 8.23 40.35
N VAL A 23 21.93 7.65 39.15
CA VAL A 23 21.85 6.21 38.91
C VAL A 23 22.64 5.84 37.68
N VAL A 24 23.28 4.68 37.70
CA VAL A 24 23.89 4.08 36.53
C VAL A 24 22.92 3.06 35.97
N ILE A 25 22.49 3.24 34.72
CA ILE A 25 21.46 2.43 34.10
C ILE A 25 21.94 1.89 32.76
N ASP A 26 21.51 0.68 32.40
CA ASP A 26 21.76 0.09 31.09
C ASP A 26 20.67 0.53 30.13
N LEU A 27 21.00 1.45 29.21
CA LEU A 27 20.13 2.01 28.21
C LEU A 27 20.13 1.11 26.98
N ARG A 28 18.99 0.53 26.64
CA ARG A 28 18.80 -0.40 25.53
C ARG A 28 17.85 0.17 24.49
N VAL A 29 18.19 -0.02 23.22
CA VAL A 29 17.31 0.29 22.08
C VAL A 29 16.78 -1.03 21.53
N GLY A 30 15.67 -1.49 22.06
CA GLY A 30 15.14 -2.82 21.80
C GLY A 30 16.21 -3.88 22.02
N ARG A 31 16.55 -4.58 20.93
CA ARG A 31 17.63 -5.59 20.88
C ARG A 31 18.76 -5.20 19.93
N ILE A 32 18.70 -3.97 19.44
CA ILE A 32 19.62 -3.49 18.41
C ILE A 32 20.97 -3.16 19.05
N THR A 33 20.95 -2.40 20.14
CA THR A 33 22.16 -1.91 20.79
C THR A 33 21.82 -1.47 22.22
N GLY A 34 22.83 -1.33 23.04
CA GLY A 34 22.70 -0.78 24.37
C GLY A 34 24.04 -0.22 24.85
N THR A 35 23.98 0.64 25.87
CA THR A 35 25.15 1.21 26.54
C THR A 35 24.79 1.54 27.97
N THR A 36 25.76 1.46 28.84
CA THR A 36 25.59 1.87 30.25
C THR A 36 25.81 3.37 30.36
N VAL A 37 24.84 4.10 30.91
CA VAL A 37 24.87 5.55 31.04
C VAL A 37 24.64 6.00 32.49
N GLN A 38 25.17 7.17 32.81
CA GLN A 38 24.78 7.89 34.01
C GLN A 38 23.46 8.59 33.77
N ALA A 39 22.49 8.40 34.63
CA ALA A 39 21.14 8.93 34.55
C ALA A 39 20.68 9.46 35.90
N TYR A 40 19.51 10.03 35.98
CA TYR A 40 18.92 10.46 37.25
C TYR A 40 17.53 9.84 37.41
N ARG A 41 17.25 9.40 38.64
CA ARG A 41 15.90 8.96 39.00
C ARG A 41 15.10 10.13 39.56
N VAL A 42 13.93 10.37 39.03
CA VAL A 42 12.96 11.35 39.53
C VAL A 42 11.61 10.64 39.64
N ARG A 43 11.17 10.39 40.87
CA ARG A 43 9.95 9.58 41.14
C ARG A 43 10.04 8.17 40.49
N SER A 44 9.14 7.87 39.52
CA SER A 44 9.14 6.61 38.79
C SER A 44 9.84 6.71 37.42
N GLU A 45 10.27 7.90 37.02
CA GLU A 45 10.84 8.17 35.70
C GLU A 45 12.35 8.30 35.76
N VAL A 46 13.03 7.94 34.69
CA VAL A 46 14.46 8.12 34.50
C VAL A 46 14.75 9.28 33.56
N LEU A 47 15.68 10.17 33.98
CA LEU A 47 16.21 11.21 33.11
C LEU A 47 17.45 10.63 32.41
N LEU A 48 17.35 10.54 31.07
CA LEU A 48 18.38 9.96 30.20
C LEU A 48 19.29 11.04 29.63
N PRO A 49 20.63 10.77 29.52
CA PRO A 49 21.58 11.68 28.87
C PRO A 49 21.30 11.74 27.37
N LEU A 50 20.87 12.89 26.90
CA LEU A 50 20.27 13.04 25.58
C LEU A 50 21.28 12.96 24.45
N SER A 51 22.51 13.51 24.65
CA SER A 51 23.57 13.40 23.64
C SER A 51 23.99 11.95 23.43
N GLN A 52 24.14 11.18 24.52
CA GLN A 52 24.51 9.77 24.43
C GLN A 52 23.37 8.95 23.82
N PHE A 53 22.12 9.24 24.19
CA PHE A 53 20.98 8.57 23.58
C PHE A 53 20.88 8.87 22.07
N PHE A 54 21.01 10.13 21.64
CA PHE A 54 20.95 10.50 20.24
C PHE A 54 22.10 9.90 19.42
N GLN A 55 23.28 9.83 20.01
CA GLN A 55 24.41 9.12 19.39
C GLN A 55 24.10 7.62 19.22
N LEU A 56 23.54 6.98 20.25
CA LEU A 56 23.17 5.56 20.21
C LEU A 56 22.14 5.23 19.14
N VAL A 57 21.18 6.14 18.89
CA VAL A 57 20.10 5.95 17.89
C VAL A 57 20.41 6.61 16.55
N GLU A 58 21.61 7.13 16.35
CA GLU A 58 22.11 7.77 15.10
C GLU A 58 21.34 9.04 14.71
N ILE A 59 20.93 9.84 15.71
CA ILE A 59 20.34 11.15 15.48
C ILE A 59 21.45 12.20 15.52
N ARG A 60 21.61 12.98 14.43
CA ARG A 60 22.56 14.11 14.42
C ARG A 60 22.09 15.17 15.39
N HIS A 61 22.96 15.54 16.29
CA HIS A 61 22.67 16.55 17.29
C HIS A 61 23.87 17.45 17.57
N ARG A 62 23.60 18.60 18.14
CA ARG A 62 24.56 19.56 18.62
C ARG A 62 24.08 20.09 19.96
N LEU A 63 24.87 19.90 20.99
CA LEU A 63 24.63 20.49 22.29
C LEU A 63 25.48 21.76 22.40
N THR A 64 24.84 22.88 22.71
CA THR A 64 25.51 24.17 22.89
C THR A 64 25.96 24.36 24.34
N PRO A 65 26.97 25.18 24.63
CA PRO A 65 27.49 25.39 26.00
C PRO A 65 26.43 25.92 27.00
N ASP A 66 25.37 26.51 26.52
CA ASP A 66 24.23 26.97 27.30
C ASP A 66 23.16 25.90 27.58
N GLY A 67 23.42 24.65 27.19
CA GLY A 67 22.57 23.49 27.44
C GLY A 67 21.46 23.29 26.45
N ARG A 68 21.38 24.11 25.38
CA ARG A 68 20.41 23.92 24.31
C ARG A 68 20.87 22.82 23.36
N LEU A 69 20.01 21.84 23.13
CA LEU A 69 20.25 20.78 22.18
C LEU A 69 19.44 21.00 20.90
N GLU A 70 20.16 20.96 19.78
CA GLU A 70 19.55 20.99 18.44
C GLU A 70 19.87 19.68 17.73
N ALA A 71 18.85 19.05 17.18
CA ALA A 71 19.00 17.80 16.44
C ALA A 71 18.13 17.80 15.17
N THR A 72 18.44 16.90 14.26
CA THR A 72 17.69 16.72 13.04
C THR A 72 17.42 15.24 12.83
N VAL A 73 16.16 14.90 12.56
CA VAL A 73 15.71 13.52 12.31
C VAL A 73 15.21 13.41 10.87
N ASP A 74 15.75 12.44 10.16
CA ASP A 74 15.31 12.06 8.82
C ASP A 74 14.32 10.85 8.87
N PRO A 75 13.38 10.73 7.95
CA PRO A 75 13.14 11.57 6.77
C PRO A 75 12.36 12.85 7.11
N GLY A 76 12.52 13.85 6.27
CA GLY A 76 11.78 15.11 6.38
C GLY A 76 12.55 16.23 7.04
N ASN A 77 13.80 15.99 7.45
CA ASN A 77 14.68 17.00 8.05
C ASN A 77 13.99 17.69 9.25
N VAL A 78 13.31 16.88 10.08
CA VAL A 78 12.53 17.38 11.21
C VAL A 78 13.47 17.89 12.28
N ARG A 79 13.39 19.19 12.54
CA ARG A 79 14.23 19.84 13.56
C ARG A 79 13.69 19.54 14.96
N ILE A 80 14.59 19.09 15.83
CA ILE A 80 14.36 18.96 17.25
C ILE A 80 15.15 20.07 17.95
N VAL A 81 14.49 20.81 18.83
CA VAL A 81 15.12 21.81 19.70
C VAL A 81 14.66 21.59 21.12
N ILE A 82 15.59 21.36 22.01
CA ILE A 82 15.31 21.22 23.45
C ILE A 82 16.12 22.28 24.19
N ASP A 83 15.41 23.17 24.87
CA ASP A 83 15.98 24.30 25.56
C ASP A 83 15.58 24.26 27.03
N PRO A 84 16.52 23.94 27.93
CA PRO A 84 16.25 23.84 29.35
C PRO A 84 15.88 25.18 29.99
N ARG A 85 16.24 26.32 29.36
CA ARG A 85 15.90 27.65 29.90
C ARG A 85 14.45 28.05 29.62
N SER A 86 13.90 27.58 28.51
CA SER A 86 12.51 27.84 28.13
C SER A 86 11.57 26.73 28.55
N ASP A 87 12.06 25.72 29.26
CA ASP A 87 11.29 24.55 29.70
C ASP A 87 10.46 23.97 28.54
N SER A 88 11.08 23.85 27.35
CA SER A 88 10.34 23.46 26.13
C SER A 88 11.13 22.55 25.21
N MET A 89 10.41 21.61 24.61
CA MET A 89 10.85 20.78 23.50
C MET A 89 10.06 21.12 22.25
N GLN A 90 10.74 21.16 21.11
CA GLN A 90 10.14 21.35 19.82
C GLN A 90 10.52 20.20 18.89
N TYR A 91 9.52 19.63 18.23
CA TYR A 91 9.69 18.62 17.15
C TYR A 91 8.94 19.12 15.91
N GLY A 92 9.69 19.60 14.92
CA GLY A 92 9.11 20.29 13.78
C GLY A 92 8.29 21.50 14.20
N GLU A 93 7.00 21.49 13.88
CA GLU A 93 6.05 22.57 14.29
C GLU A 93 5.43 22.34 15.68
N ARG A 94 5.58 21.13 16.25
CA ARG A 94 4.98 20.79 17.54
C ARG A 94 5.90 21.25 18.67
N ARG A 95 5.37 22.08 19.56
CA ARG A 95 6.05 22.52 20.78
C ARG A 95 5.38 21.94 22.01
N VAL A 96 6.17 21.32 22.89
CA VAL A 96 5.70 20.73 24.14
C VAL A 96 6.46 21.39 25.30
N ARG A 97 5.73 21.76 26.35
CA ARG A 97 6.33 22.28 27.57
C ARG A 97 6.76 21.10 28.44
N ILE A 98 7.97 21.20 29.02
CA ILE A 98 8.50 20.21 29.96
C ILE A 98 8.46 20.85 31.37
N GLU A 99 8.08 20.08 32.35
CA GLU A 99 8.20 20.45 33.72
C GLU A 99 9.67 20.43 34.14
N ARG A 100 10.11 21.42 34.89
CA ARG A 100 11.52 21.61 35.31
C ARG A 100 12.15 20.41 36.00
N GLU A 101 11.36 19.60 36.67
CA GLU A 101 11.83 18.39 37.32
C GLU A 101 12.29 17.29 36.35
N PHE A 102 11.79 17.30 35.08
CA PHE A 102 12.12 16.31 34.06
C PHE A 102 13.12 16.79 33.01
N ILE A 103 13.76 17.93 33.22
CA ILE A 103 14.84 18.44 32.38
C ILE A 103 15.97 18.99 33.26
N ARG A 104 17.22 18.57 32.98
CA ARG A 104 18.37 18.99 33.73
C ARG A 104 19.59 19.14 32.84
N TYR A 105 20.31 20.20 32.96
CA TYR A 105 21.61 20.39 32.34
C TYR A 105 22.72 20.37 33.40
N GLU A 106 23.59 19.37 33.30
CA GLU A 106 24.68 19.19 34.26
C GLU A 106 25.87 18.50 33.60
N SER A 107 27.07 18.89 33.96
CA SER A 107 28.34 18.28 33.47
C SER A 107 28.42 18.26 31.91
N ALA A 108 27.98 19.33 31.25
CA ALA A 108 27.94 19.47 29.81
C ALA A 108 27.08 18.42 29.09
N GLU A 109 26.07 17.85 29.76
CA GLU A 109 25.10 16.93 29.23
C GLU A 109 23.66 17.39 29.57
N LEU A 110 22.72 17.15 28.64
CA LEU A 110 21.32 17.47 28.85
C LEU A 110 20.55 16.17 29.18
N TYR A 111 19.90 16.14 30.31
CA TYR A 111 19.09 15.01 30.75
C TYR A 111 17.61 15.32 30.61
N VAL A 112 16.85 14.39 30.03
CA VAL A 112 15.42 14.55 29.80
C VAL A 112 14.69 13.26 30.23
N GLY A 113 13.50 13.43 30.80
CA GLY A 113 12.65 12.33 31.23
C GLY A 113 12.27 11.38 30.09
N SER A 114 12.37 10.07 30.37
CA SER A 114 12.13 9.02 29.36
C SER A 114 10.73 9.06 28.75
N GLU A 115 9.68 9.37 29.53
CA GLU A 115 8.32 9.51 28.99
C GLU A 115 8.22 10.70 28.04
N ARG A 116 8.81 11.83 28.42
CA ARG A 116 8.82 13.07 27.61
C ARG A 116 9.59 12.88 26.31
N LEU A 117 10.70 12.15 26.39
CA LEU A 117 11.49 11.79 25.22
C LEU A 117 10.76 10.79 24.33
N GLY A 118 10.04 9.85 24.94
CA GLY A 118 9.17 8.92 24.24
C GLY A 118 8.05 9.60 23.45
N ASP A 119 7.35 10.53 24.09
CA ASP A 119 6.29 11.34 23.43
C ASP A 119 6.84 12.19 22.29
N LEU A 120 8.06 12.70 22.42
CA LEU A 120 8.71 13.50 21.39
C LEU A 120 9.06 12.66 20.16
N LEU A 121 9.65 11.50 20.35
CA LEU A 121 10.16 10.64 19.27
C LEU A 121 9.16 9.59 18.80
N GLY A 122 8.01 9.48 19.45
CA GLY A 122 6.99 8.47 19.14
C GLY A 122 7.43 7.05 19.49
N VAL A 123 8.22 6.90 20.56
CA VAL A 123 8.69 5.60 21.10
C VAL A 123 8.25 5.43 22.56
N MET A 124 8.19 4.20 23.01
CA MET A 124 7.92 3.90 24.43
C MET A 124 9.16 3.38 25.14
N PHE A 125 9.41 3.91 26.33
CA PHE A 125 10.45 3.38 27.22
C PHE A 125 9.82 2.47 28.27
N SER A 126 10.46 1.35 28.54
CA SER A 126 10.21 0.52 29.71
C SER A 126 11.39 0.63 30.65
N VAL A 127 11.14 1.05 31.88
CA VAL A 127 12.19 1.18 32.91
C VAL A 127 11.98 0.08 33.93
N ASP A 128 13.00 -0.76 34.11
CA ASP A 128 13.05 -1.78 35.16
C ASP A 128 14.08 -1.35 36.20
N TRP A 129 13.59 -1.00 37.37
CA TRP A 129 14.44 -0.55 38.46
C TRP A 129 15.11 -1.69 39.22
N SER A 130 14.62 -2.93 39.08
CA SER A 130 15.26 -4.10 39.67
C SER A 130 16.55 -4.49 38.95
N ASP A 131 16.51 -4.39 37.61
CA ASP A 131 17.64 -4.72 36.74
C ASP A 131 18.43 -3.49 36.29
N LEU A 132 18.03 -2.29 36.74
CA LEU A 132 18.61 -1.00 36.33
C LEU A 132 18.69 -0.86 34.82
N THR A 133 17.58 -1.15 34.10
CA THR A 133 17.52 -1.07 32.66
C THR A 133 16.45 -0.10 32.21
N ALA A 134 16.76 0.67 31.15
CA ALA A 134 15.80 1.48 30.42
C ALA A 134 15.81 1.04 28.96
N THR A 135 14.70 0.48 28.47
CA THR A 135 14.59 -0.13 27.14
C THR A 135 13.57 0.58 26.28
N VAL A 136 13.96 0.99 25.08
CA VAL A 136 13.02 1.41 24.03
C VAL A 136 12.31 0.16 23.48
N ILE A 137 11.00 0.06 23.70
CA ILE A 137 10.22 -1.15 23.38
C ILE A 137 10.10 -1.35 21.85
N ASP A 138 9.70 -0.33 21.11
CA ASP A 138 9.59 -0.36 19.64
C ASP A 138 10.52 0.68 19.00
N PRO A 139 11.77 0.30 18.66
CA PRO A 139 12.71 1.21 18.03
C PRO A 139 12.45 1.42 16.53
N SER A 140 11.34 0.91 15.96
CA SER A 140 11.11 0.85 14.52
C SER A 140 11.10 2.23 13.83
N SER A 141 10.79 3.29 14.56
CA SER A 141 10.80 4.67 14.08
C SER A 141 12.18 5.32 14.11
N LEU A 142 13.15 4.74 14.84
CA LEU A 142 14.48 5.32 15.04
C LEU A 142 15.41 5.10 13.84
N PRO A 143 16.34 6.06 13.56
CA PRO A 143 17.25 5.98 12.42
C PRO A 143 18.09 4.70 12.37
N ILE A 144 18.66 4.28 13.51
CA ILE A 144 19.44 3.04 13.62
C ILE A 144 18.66 1.81 13.15
N ALA A 145 17.40 1.67 13.57
CA ALA A 145 16.56 0.54 13.14
C ALA A 145 16.25 0.57 11.65
N ARG A 146 16.08 1.76 11.09
CA ARG A 146 15.88 1.94 9.64
C ARG A 146 17.12 1.57 8.85
N ARG A 147 18.31 1.99 9.32
CA ARG A 147 19.59 1.63 8.67
C ARG A 147 19.80 0.12 8.66
N LEU A 148 19.65 -0.54 9.80
CA LEU A 148 19.83 -2.00 9.89
C LEU A 148 18.85 -2.79 9.03
N ARG A 149 17.58 -2.36 8.97
CA ARG A 149 16.59 -2.98 8.05
C ARG A 149 17.01 -2.82 6.59
N ARG A 150 17.49 -1.64 6.22
CA ARG A 150 17.97 -1.36 4.87
C ARG A 150 19.17 -2.25 4.53
N GLU A 151 20.15 -2.33 5.40
CA GLU A 151 21.34 -3.18 5.20
C GLU A 151 20.93 -4.65 5.07
N ALA A 152 20.05 -5.14 5.92
CA ALA A 152 19.50 -6.49 5.81
C ALA A 152 18.71 -6.72 4.51
N ALA A 153 17.92 -5.74 4.08
CA ALA A 153 17.17 -5.80 2.82
C ALA A 153 18.12 -5.82 1.61
N ARG A 154 19.16 -4.99 1.61
CA ARG A 154 20.21 -5.01 0.56
C ARG A 154 20.97 -6.33 0.53
N GLU A 155 21.37 -6.83 1.69
CA GLU A 155 22.08 -8.11 1.79
C GLU A 155 21.19 -9.26 1.29
N ALA A 156 19.91 -9.27 1.65
CA ALA A 156 18.95 -10.23 1.14
C ALA A 156 18.75 -10.10 -0.38
N TYR A 157 18.72 -8.88 -0.91
CA TYR A 157 18.64 -8.62 -2.34
C TYR A 157 19.89 -9.09 -3.09
N LEU A 158 21.09 -8.78 -2.57
CA LEU A 158 22.37 -9.21 -3.18
C LEU A 158 22.54 -10.72 -3.21
N ARG A 159 22.07 -11.39 -2.17
CA ARG A 159 22.14 -12.87 -2.12
C ARG A 159 21.17 -13.55 -3.09
N ARG A 160 20.18 -12.80 -3.61
CA ARG A 160 19.15 -13.29 -4.53
C ARG A 160 18.99 -12.32 -5.70
N PRO A 161 19.72 -12.55 -6.83
CA PRO A 161 19.67 -11.67 -8.00
C PRO A 161 18.25 -11.39 -8.53
N ASP A 162 17.30 -12.30 -8.27
CA ASP A 162 15.90 -12.17 -8.66
C ASP A 162 15.04 -11.42 -7.63
N GLY A 163 15.63 -10.85 -6.56
CA GLY A 163 15.08 -9.91 -5.55
C GLY A 163 13.72 -10.22 -4.90
N THR A 164 12.92 -11.06 -5.55
CA THR A 164 11.53 -11.36 -5.18
C THR A 164 11.30 -12.85 -4.84
N ARG A 165 12.35 -13.68 -4.89
CA ARG A 165 12.17 -15.12 -4.70
C ARG A 165 11.92 -15.45 -3.22
N ALA A 166 10.82 -16.12 -2.93
CA ALA A 166 10.49 -16.60 -1.60
C ALA A 166 11.26 -17.90 -1.30
N ASP A 167 11.57 -18.14 -0.02
CA ASP A 167 12.18 -19.39 0.44
C ASP A 167 11.22 -20.56 0.28
N LEU A 168 9.92 -20.28 0.50
CA LEU A 168 8.82 -21.22 0.33
C LEU A 168 7.76 -20.59 -0.56
N THR A 169 7.34 -21.32 -1.59
CA THR A 169 6.23 -20.89 -2.46
C THR A 169 5.06 -21.85 -2.32
N LEU A 170 3.94 -21.34 -1.84
CA LEU A 170 2.70 -22.10 -1.67
C LEU A 170 1.70 -21.67 -2.73
N GLY A 171 1.37 -22.56 -3.65
CA GLY A 171 0.38 -22.33 -4.69
C GLY A 171 -1.04 -22.08 -4.17
N LEU A 172 -1.98 -21.81 -5.06
CA LEU A 172 -3.39 -21.65 -4.72
C LEU A 172 -3.95 -22.97 -4.16
N GLN A 173 -4.49 -22.91 -2.95
CA GLN A 173 -5.30 -24.04 -2.40
C GLN A 173 -6.73 -23.97 -2.93
N ARG A 174 -7.36 -25.11 -3.11
CA ARG A 174 -8.73 -25.24 -3.58
C ARG A 174 -9.52 -26.15 -2.64
N PRO A 175 -9.87 -25.67 -1.46
CA PRO A 175 -10.75 -26.42 -0.59
C PRO A 175 -12.14 -26.50 -1.22
N SER A 176 -12.87 -27.53 -0.86
CA SER A 176 -14.29 -27.65 -1.24
C SER A 176 -15.17 -26.67 -0.48
N TRP A 177 -14.72 -26.24 0.71
CA TRP A 177 -15.37 -25.30 1.60
C TRP A 177 -14.41 -24.84 2.70
N ASP A 178 -14.13 -23.52 2.82
CA ASP A 178 -13.13 -23.01 3.79
C ASP A 178 -13.54 -21.72 4.52
N GLY A 179 -14.63 -21.06 4.16
CA GLY A 179 -15.12 -19.85 4.80
C GLY A 179 -16.25 -19.17 4.05
N VAL A 180 -16.80 -18.13 4.67
CA VAL A 180 -17.90 -17.33 4.11
C VAL A 180 -17.64 -15.86 4.41
N VAL A 181 -17.93 -15.02 3.45
CA VAL A 181 -18.00 -13.57 3.57
C VAL A 181 -19.42 -13.14 3.31
N VAL A 182 -19.99 -12.34 4.20
CA VAL A 182 -21.31 -11.74 4.03
C VAL A 182 -21.16 -10.24 4.11
N ASP A 183 -21.42 -9.58 2.99
CA ASP A 183 -21.53 -8.12 2.92
C ASP A 183 -22.99 -7.73 3.16
N TYR A 184 -23.20 -6.61 3.84
CA TYR A 184 -24.52 -6.05 4.02
C TYR A 184 -24.52 -4.55 3.80
N SER A 185 -25.61 -4.05 3.24
CA SER A 185 -25.86 -2.64 3.04
C SER A 185 -27.32 -2.29 3.29
N LEU A 186 -27.55 -1.13 3.88
CA LEU A 186 -28.87 -0.57 4.10
C LEU A 186 -28.85 0.89 3.69
N PHE A 187 -29.78 1.27 2.84
CA PHE A 187 -30.05 2.65 2.50
C PHE A 187 -31.47 3.02 2.90
N SER A 188 -31.65 4.09 3.68
CA SER A 188 -32.93 4.54 4.16
C SER A 188 -33.08 6.04 3.94
N PRO A 189 -33.98 6.51 3.06
CA PRO A 189 -34.37 7.91 2.96
C PRO A 189 -35.48 8.23 3.98
N SER A 190 -35.45 9.42 4.60
CA SER A 190 -36.40 9.75 5.67
C SER A 190 -37.70 10.43 5.24
N ASN A 191 -37.75 11.04 4.06
CA ASN A 191 -38.82 11.97 3.70
C ASN A 191 -39.55 11.67 2.38
N ASP A 192 -39.25 10.55 1.76
CA ASP A 192 -40.01 10.09 0.59
C ASP A 192 -40.73 8.78 0.94
N PRO A 193 -42.04 8.82 1.22
CA PRO A 193 -42.80 7.60 1.48
C PRO A 193 -42.87 6.66 0.28
N LEU A 194 -42.52 7.14 -0.94
CA LEU A 194 -42.42 6.33 -2.15
C LEU A 194 -41.01 5.75 -2.37
N ALA A 195 -40.00 6.34 -1.73
CA ALA A 195 -38.62 5.92 -1.93
C ALA A 195 -38.16 4.75 -1.06
N GLY A 196 -38.94 4.21 -0.20
CA GLY A 196 -38.69 2.99 0.60
C GLY A 196 -37.23 2.71 0.98
N SER A 197 -36.97 2.05 2.07
CA SER A 197 -35.62 1.60 2.39
C SER A 197 -35.18 0.47 1.44
N THR A 198 -33.93 0.52 0.96
CA THR A 198 -33.33 -0.53 0.16
C THR A 198 -32.25 -1.25 0.97
N TYR A 199 -32.15 -2.55 0.79
CA TYR A 199 -31.13 -3.37 1.44
C TYR A 199 -30.46 -4.27 0.42
N GLY A 200 -29.21 -4.58 0.69
CA GLY A 200 -28.39 -5.48 -0.11
C GLY A 200 -27.63 -6.45 0.78
N PHE A 201 -27.54 -7.68 0.33
CA PHE A 201 -26.71 -8.72 0.94
C PHE A 201 -25.86 -9.36 -0.13
N GLY A 202 -24.58 -9.44 0.12
CA GLY A 202 -23.63 -10.16 -0.70
C GLY A 202 -23.13 -11.39 0.04
N LEU A 203 -23.07 -12.54 -0.60
CA LEU A 203 -22.51 -13.78 -0.06
C LEU A 203 -21.38 -14.24 -0.93
N GLY A 204 -20.20 -14.43 -0.36
CA GLY A 204 -19.05 -15.03 -1.01
C GLY A 204 -18.61 -16.30 -0.28
N ALA A 205 -18.42 -17.39 -1.01
CA ALA A 205 -17.98 -18.66 -0.44
C ALA A 205 -17.17 -19.49 -1.45
N ASP A 206 -16.29 -20.36 -0.94
CA ASP A 206 -15.68 -21.40 -1.78
C ASP A 206 -16.62 -22.59 -1.95
N VAL A 207 -16.93 -22.94 -3.18
CA VAL A 207 -17.79 -24.09 -3.51
C VAL A 207 -17.21 -24.84 -4.70
N GLY A 208 -16.98 -26.14 -4.53
CA GLY A 208 -16.50 -27.00 -5.62
C GLY A 208 -15.12 -26.62 -6.17
N GLY A 209 -14.26 -26.03 -5.33
CA GLY A 209 -12.92 -25.58 -5.72
C GLY A 209 -12.86 -24.27 -6.52
N GLY A 210 -13.97 -23.55 -6.60
CA GLY A 210 -14.10 -22.20 -7.14
C GLY A 210 -14.79 -21.26 -6.15
N SER A 211 -14.94 -19.99 -6.51
CA SER A 211 -15.61 -18.96 -5.74
C SER A 211 -17.04 -18.79 -6.21
N LEU A 212 -18.01 -18.98 -5.32
CA LEU A 212 -19.41 -18.60 -5.51
C LEU A 212 -19.63 -17.22 -4.91
N GLU A 213 -20.23 -16.34 -5.66
CA GLU A 213 -20.63 -15.00 -5.23
C GLU A 213 -22.10 -14.80 -5.58
N MET A 214 -22.87 -14.34 -4.60
CA MET A 214 -24.29 -14.03 -4.77
C MET A 214 -24.54 -12.64 -4.21
N LEU A 215 -25.26 -11.83 -4.95
CA LEU A 215 -25.70 -10.50 -4.55
C LEU A 215 -27.23 -10.46 -4.58
N ALA A 216 -27.83 -10.16 -3.45
CA ALA A 216 -29.26 -10.00 -3.31
C ALA A 216 -29.58 -8.55 -2.97
N GLN A 217 -30.33 -7.85 -3.80
CA GLN A 217 -30.68 -6.45 -3.62
C GLN A 217 -32.20 -6.26 -3.69
N SER A 218 -32.74 -5.44 -2.79
CA SER A 218 -34.12 -5.01 -2.89
C SER A 218 -34.28 -4.04 -4.07
N VAL A 219 -35.25 -4.29 -4.92
CA VAL A 219 -35.58 -3.38 -6.01
C VAL A 219 -36.44 -2.25 -5.45
N GLY A 220 -36.29 -1.03 -5.97
CA GLY A 220 -36.89 0.19 -5.46
C GLY A 220 -38.44 0.17 -5.40
N PRO A 221 -39.08 1.26 -4.97
CA PRO A 221 -40.49 1.30 -4.53
C PRO A 221 -41.54 0.88 -5.57
N ALA A 222 -41.22 0.96 -6.85
CA ALA A 222 -42.15 0.50 -7.89
C ALA A 222 -42.34 -1.03 -7.93
N GLU A 223 -41.42 -1.79 -7.36
CA GLU A 223 -41.44 -3.25 -7.28
C GLU A 223 -41.29 -3.74 -5.83
N GLN A 224 -42.02 -3.09 -4.91
CA GLN A 224 -41.93 -3.39 -3.47
C GLN A 224 -41.96 -4.89 -3.15
N GLY A 225 -40.92 -5.35 -2.46
CA GLY A 225 -40.78 -6.71 -1.97
C GLY A 225 -40.13 -7.70 -2.96
N ARG A 226 -39.73 -7.29 -4.14
CA ARG A 226 -38.94 -8.14 -5.03
C ARG A 226 -37.46 -8.02 -4.71
N LEU A 227 -36.82 -9.16 -4.51
CA LEU A 227 -35.38 -9.31 -4.35
C LEU A 227 -34.80 -9.67 -5.72
N HIS A 228 -33.90 -8.85 -6.21
CA HIS A 228 -33.09 -9.21 -7.37
C HIS A 228 -31.89 -9.98 -6.87
N ILE A 229 -31.64 -11.14 -7.42
CA ILE A 229 -30.52 -12.00 -7.03
C ILE A 229 -29.67 -12.27 -8.25
N ASP A 230 -28.44 -11.76 -8.19
CA ASP A 230 -27.38 -12.05 -9.14
C ASP A 230 -26.43 -13.07 -8.52
N GLY A 231 -25.87 -13.96 -9.32
CA GLY A 231 -24.95 -14.95 -8.82
C GLY A 231 -23.96 -15.44 -9.86
N SER A 232 -22.73 -15.60 -9.45
CA SER A 232 -21.69 -16.15 -10.30
C SER A 232 -20.81 -17.14 -9.58
N TRP A 233 -20.34 -18.13 -10.32
CA TRP A 233 -19.31 -19.05 -9.88
C TRP A 233 -18.06 -18.89 -10.75
N THR A 234 -16.87 -18.76 -10.14
CA THR A 234 -15.60 -18.54 -10.78
C THR A 234 -14.59 -19.60 -10.38
N GLY A 235 -14.18 -20.43 -11.34
CA GLY A 235 -13.06 -21.37 -11.19
C GLY A 235 -11.80 -20.79 -11.85
N VAL A 236 -10.65 -20.88 -11.14
CA VAL A 236 -9.35 -20.37 -11.63
C VAL A 236 -8.29 -21.46 -11.58
N TRP A 237 -7.65 -21.78 -12.72
CA TRP A 237 -6.59 -22.79 -12.88
C TRP A 237 -5.32 -22.15 -13.44
N ARG A 238 -4.51 -21.53 -12.58
CA ARG A 238 -3.35 -20.71 -12.98
C ARG A 238 -2.34 -21.44 -13.85
N GLU A 239 -2.13 -22.73 -13.60
CA GLU A 239 -1.13 -23.55 -14.26
C GLU A 239 -1.65 -24.21 -15.56
N ASN A 240 -2.97 -24.21 -15.74
CA ASN A 240 -3.55 -24.79 -16.95
C ASN A 240 -3.23 -23.91 -18.17
N ARG A 241 -2.75 -24.55 -19.24
CA ARG A 241 -2.36 -23.85 -20.46
C ARG A 241 -3.57 -23.34 -21.25
N TRP A 242 -4.65 -24.10 -21.26
CA TRP A 242 -5.79 -23.87 -22.13
C TRP A 242 -6.92 -23.13 -21.43
N VAL A 243 -7.27 -23.51 -20.20
CA VAL A 243 -8.37 -22.93 -19.44
C VAL A 243 -7.84 -22.43 -18.12
N LYS A 244 -7.68 -21.13 -17.97
CA LYS A 244 -7.28 -20.52 -16.71
C LYS A 244 -8.43 -20.00 -15.89
N GLN A 245 -9.52 -19.64 -16.55
CA GLN A 245 -10.73 -19.17 -15.90
C GLN A 245 -11.95 -19.76 -16.59
N LEU A 246 -12.91 -20.13 -15.77
CA LEU A 246 -14.23 -20.53 -16.17
C LEU A 246 -15.23 -19.85 -15.22
N ARG A 247 -16.23 -19.18 -15.77
CA ARG A 247 -17.24 -18.48 -15.00
C ARG A 247 -18.63 -18.88 -15.48
N PHE A 248 -19.55 -19.02 -14.53
CA PHE A 248 -20.96 -19.31 -14.78
C PHE A 248 -21.84 -18.31 -14.04
N GLY A 249 -23.05 -18.05 -14.54
CA GLY A 249 -24.02 -17.11 -13.96
C GLY A 249 -23.87 -15.72 -14.50
N ASP A 250 -23.85 -14.72 -13.61
CA ASP A 250 -23.64 -13.32 -13.98
C ASP A 250 -22.18 -13.08 -14.28
N VAL A 251 -21.85 -13.03 -15.53
CA VAL A 251 -20.48 -12.93 -16.02
C VAL A 251 -20.29 -11.72 -16.94
N ALA A 252 -19.07 -11.25 -17.04
CA ALA A 252 -18.70 -10.28 -18.04
C ALA A 252 -18.18 -10.97 -19.29
N SER A 253 -18.58 -10.49 -20.48
CA SER A 253 -17.99 -10.95 -21.73
C SER A 253 -16.50 -10.56 -21.78
N THR A 254 -15.73 -11.34 -22.52
CA THR A 254 -14.33 -11.04 -22.83
C THR A 254 -14.24 -10.02 -23.98
N GLY A 255 -13.08 -9.39 -24.14
CA GLY A 255 -12.83 -8.44 -25.22
C GLY A 255 -12.89 -6.97 -24.82
N PRO A 256 -12.68 -6.06 -25.78
CA PRO A 256 -12.56 -4.62 -25.50
C PRO A 256 -13.89 -3.96 -25.10
N ARG A 257 -15.00 -4.60 -25.38
CA ARG A 257 -16.37 -4.14 -25.06
C ARG A 257 -17.03 -5.13 -24.12
N SER A 258 -16.49 -5.23 -22.89
CA SER A 258 -17.08 -6.10 -21.88
C SER A 258 -18.54 -5.74 -21.60
N ARG A 259 -19.40 -6.75 -21.52
CA ARG A 259 -20.84 -6.63 -21.21
C ARG A 259 -21.22 -7.65 -20.15
N ALA A 260 -22.19 -7.30 -19.32
CA ALA A 260 -22.79 -8.24 -18.41
C ALA A 260 -23.63 -9.28 -19.18
N LEU A 261 -23.55 -10.53 -18.78
CA LEU A 261 -24.23 -11.68 -19.36
C LEU A 261 -24.68 -12.63 -18.27
N GLU A 262 -25.86 -13.21 -18.42
CA GLU A 262 -26.27 -14.41 -17.69
C GLU A 262 -25.87 -15.65 -18.51
N GLY A 263 -24.71 -16.24 -18.20
CA GLY A 263 -24.21 -17.32 -19.06
C GLY A 263 -22.86 -17.88 -18.64
N VAL A 264 -21.97 -18.07 -19.60
CA VAL A 264 -20.68 -18.72 -19.42
C VAL A 264 -19.57 -17.89 -20.05
N SER A 265 -18.42 -17.84 -19.38
CA SER A 265 -17.20 -17.26 -19.91
C SER A 265 -16.02 -18.18 -19.65
N ILE A 266 -15.21 -18.44 -20.68
CA ILE A 266 -14.00 -19.27 -20.61
C ILE A 266 -12.83 -18.54 -21.25
N THR A 267 -11.66 -18.57 -20.59
CA THR A 267 -10.45 -17.91 -21.10
C THR A 267 -9.18 -18.57 -20.60
N ASN A 268 -8.12 -18.46 -21.39
CA ASN A 268 -6.76 -18.79 -20.95
C ASN A 268 -5.98 -17.55 -20.43
N ALA A 269 -6.60 -16.40 -20.39
CA ALA A 269 -6.02 -15.22 -19.75
C ALA A 269 -5.91 -15.43 -18.22
N PRO A 270 -4.86 -14.97 -17.56
CA PRO A 270 -4.75 -15.05 -16.11
C PRO A 270 -5.83 -14.19 -15.45
N PHE A 271 -6.35 -14.61 -14.31
CA PHE A 271 -7.38 -13.88 -13.55
C PHE A 271 -6.86 -12.51 -13.09
N VAL A 272 -5.71 -12.52 -12.46
CA VAL A 272 -4.91 -11.32 -12.23
C VAL A 272 -3.75 -11.41 -13.20
N ARG A 273 -3.54 -10.37 -13.97
CA ARG A 273 -2.36 -10.31 -14.83
C ARG A 273 -1.11 -10.11 -13.97
N PRO A 274 -0.44 -11.19 -13.52
CA PRO A 274 0.56 -11.11 -12.44
C PRO A 274 1.82 -10.69 -13.06
N SER A 275 2.18 -9.98 -13.74
CA SER A 275 3.55 -9.84 -13.95
C SER A 275 4.04 -9.08 -15.10
N LEU A 276 5.02 -8.61 -14.77
CA LEU A 276 6.27 -8.34 -15.43
C LEU A 276 6.13 -8.50 -16.96
N ILE A 277 5.74 -7.43 -17.61
CA ILE A 277 5.90 -7.35 -19.07
C ILE A 277 7.40 -7.38 -19.41
N GLY A 278 8.25 -6.96 -18.49
CA GLY A 278 9.68 -6.82 -18.65
C GLY A 278 10.29 -5.94 -17.57
N SER A 279 11.50 -5.46 -17.79
CA SER A 279 12.11 -4.43 -16.96
C SER A 279 12.11 -3.08 -17.68
N LEU A 280 11.73 -2.04 -16.95
CA LEU A 280 11.91 -0.65 -17.37
C LEU A 280 13.24 -0.14 -16.78
N ARG A 281 14.10 0.46 -17.59
CA ARG A 281 15.27 1.16 -17.08
C ARG A 281 14.87 2.57 -16.67
N TYR A 282 15.09 2.89 -15.41
CA TYR A 282 14.98 4.24 -14.88
C TYR A 282 16.38 4.78 -14.62
N GLY A 283 16.75 5.85 -15.30
CA GLY A 283 18.00 6.58 -15.09
C GLY A 283 17.73 7.96 -14.54
N GLY A 284 18.64 8.44 -13.75
CA GLY A 284 18.61 9.76 -13.16
C GLY A 284 20.01 10.26 -12.81
N SER A 285 20.08 11.41 -12.18
CA SER A 285 21.31 12.03 -11.71
C SER A 285 21.16 12.37 -10.23
N LEU A 286 22.16 11.98 -9.45
CA LEU A 286 22.35 12.31 -8.05
C LEU A 286 23.79 12.82 -7.87
N GLU A 287 24.11 13.36 -6.71
CA GLU A 287 25.50 13.69 -6.39
C GLU A 287 26.36 12.41 -6.30
N PRO A 288 27.64 12.46 -6.68
CA PRO A 288 28.54 11.31 -6.54
C PRO A 288 28.57 10.77 -5.11
N GLY A 289 28.58 9.45 -4.98
CA GLY A 289 28.56 8.78 -3.67
C GLY A 289 27.17 8.56 -3.07
N TRP A 290 26.10 9.05 -3.72
CA TRP A 290 24.75 8.72 -3.34
C TRP A 290 24.37 7.32 -3.84
N SER A 291 23.49 6.65 -3.12
CA SER A 291 22.85 5.40 -3.56
C SER A 291 21.35 5.59 -3.63
N VAL A 292 20.72 4.93 -4.57
CA VAL A 292 19.27 4.98 -4.74
C VAL A 292 18.68 3.57 -4.66
N GLU A 293 17.64 3.44 -3.90
CA GLU A 293 16.87 2.21 -3.72
C GLU A 293 15.47 2.43 -4.26
N ALA A 294 14.95 1.44 -4.97
CA ALA A 294 13.59 1.43 -5.50
C ALA A 294 12.76 0.43 -4.71
N TYR A 295 11.65 0.89 -4.18
CA TYR A 295 10.73 0.10 -3.38
C TYR A 295 9.37 -0.01 -4.06
N ARG A 296 8.71 -1.14 -3.88
CA ARG A 296 7.34 -1.36 -4.28
C ARG A 296 6.58 -2.04 -3.16
N GLY A 297 5.60 -1.30 -2.57
CA GLY A 297 4.85 -1.80 -1.42
C GLY A 297 5.73 -2.17 -0.22
N GLY A 298 6.82 -1.42 0.00
CA GLY A 298 7.79 -1.66 1.06
C GLY A 298 8.91 -2.67 0.73
N ASP A 299 8.81 -3.41 -0.39
CA ASP A 299 9.84 -4.35 -0.82
C ASP A 299 10.89 -3.66 -1.70
N LEU A 300 12.17 -3.87 -1.41
CA LEU A 300 13.27 -3.46 -2.27
C LEU A 300 13.22 -4.27 -3.57
N VAL A 301 12.99 -3.59 -4.69
CA VAL A 301 12.89 -4.22 -6.02
C VAL A 301 14.11 -3.98 -6.89
N ALA A 302 14.88 -2.95 -6.60
CA ALA A 302 16.15 -2.67 -7.27
C ALA A 302 16.93 -1.61 -6.49
N TYR A 303 18.23 -1.53 -6.70
CA TYR A 303 19.07 -0.44 -6.20
C TYR A 303 20.24 -0.18 -7.14
N ASP A 304 20.82 0.99 -7.06
CA ASP A 304 22.03 1.39 -7.77
C ASP A 304 22.76 2.48 -6.99
N SER A 305 23.98 2.77 -7.37
CA SER A 305 24.76 3.86 -6.81
C SER A 305 25.12 4.85 -7.91
N ALA A 306 25.11 6.13 -7.57
CA ALA A 306 25.54 7.18 -8.48
C ALA A 306 27.04 7.00 -8.81
N ASP A 307 27.35 7.00 -10.10
CA ASP A 307 28.73 6.96 -10.60
C ASP A 307 29.47 8.27 -10.34
N ALA A 308 30.72 8.36 -10.78
CA ALA A 308 31.54 9.55 -10.61
C ALA A 308 30.97 10.79 -11.33
N ALA A 309 30.12 10.60 -12.35
CA ALA A 309 29.40 11.68 -13.05
C ALA A 309 28.02 11.96 -12.41
N GLY A 310 27.65 11.22 -11.35
CA GLY A 310 26.37 11.33 -10.68
C GLY A 310 25.25 10.53 -11.36
N GLY A 311 25.51 9.78 -12.42
CA GLY A 311 24.52 8.97 -13.14
C GLY A 311 24.19 7.68 -12.41
N PHE A 312 22.89 7.27 -12.44
CA PHE A 312 22.46 5.94 -11.99
C PHE A 312 21.44 5.37 -12.96
N SER A 313 21.33 4.03 -13.01
CA SER A 313 20.40 3.33 -13.90
C SER A 313 19.84 2.06 -13.26
N ILE A 314 18.61 2.11 -12.83
CA ILE A 314 17.91 1.01 -12.17
C ILE A 314 17.00 0.28 -13.16
N ALA A 315 17.10 -1.05 -13.20
CA ALA A 315 16.17 -1.91 -13.94
C ALA A 315 14.99 -2.29 -13.04
N LEU A 316 13.82 -1.72 -13.32
CA LEU A 316 12.60 -1.94 -12.55
C LEU A 316 11.74 -3.00 -13.21
N PRO A 317 11.37 -4.07 -12.51
CA PRO A 317 10.36 -5.00 -13.00
C PRO A 317 9.00 -4.31 -13.06
N VAL A 318 8.33 -4.26 -14.22
CA VAL A 318 7.04 -3.59 -14.42
C VAL A 318 5.90 -4.59 -14.56
N ARG A 319 4.77 -4.27 -13.91
CA ARG A 319 3.50 -5.00 -13.98
C ARG A 319 2.49 -4.24 -14.83
N TYR A 320 1.43 -4.92 -15.24
CA TYR A 320 0.29 -4.27 -15.88
C TYR A 320 -0.38 -3.26 -14.93
N GLY A 321 -0.91 -2.21 -15.51
CA GLY A 321 -1.54 -1.13 -14.78
C GLY A 321 -0.52 -0.13 -14.21
N GLU A 322 -0.82 0.39 -13.07
CA GLU A 322 0.03 1.35 -12.38
C GLU A 322 1.11 0.63 -11.61
N ASN A 323 2.33 1.08 -11.77
CA ASN A 323 3.50 0.61 -11.07
C ASN A 323 4.05 1.76 -10.23
N PRO A 324 3.48 2.02 -9.05
CA PRO A 324 4.06 2.97 -8.13
C PRO A 324 5.38 2.41 -7.62
N VAL A 325 6.41 3.21 -7.70
CA VAL A 325 7.74 2.89 -7.19
C VAL A 325 8.20 4.07 -6.34
N ASP A 326 8.53 3.78 -5.11
CA ASP A 326 9.10 4.74 -4.18
C ASP A 326 10.62 4.63 -4.26
N PHE A 327 11.26 5.72 -4.63
CA PHE A 327 12.71 5.81 -4.66
C PHE A 327 13.17 6.54 -3.42
N VAL A 328 14.15 5.96 -2.77
CA VAL A 328 14.82 6.56 -1.63
C VAL A 328 16.29 6.68 -1.95
N ALA A 329 16.76 7.90 -2.12
CA ALA A 329 18.17 8.17 -2.32
C ALA A 329 18.83 8.51 -0.99
N TYR A 330 19.99 7.92 -0.75
CA TYR A 330 20.75 8.07 0.48
C TYR A 330 22.09 8.69 0.17
N GLY A 331 22.38 9.80 0.80
CA GLY A 331 23.66 10.48 0.72
C GLY A 331 24.71 9.86 1.67
N PRO A 332 26.01 10.16 1.40
CA PRO A 332 27.12 9.61 2.18
C PRO A 332 27.15 10.09 3.65
N PHE A 333 26.46 11.20 3.94
CA PHE A 333 26.40 11.77 5.29
C PHE A 333 25.05 11.53 5.98
N GLY A 334 24.22 10.58 5.46
CA GLY A 334 22.93 10.22 6.02
C GLY A 334 21.76 11.06 5.50
N GLU A 335 21.96 11.87 4.47
CA GLU A 335 20.86 12.55 3.79
C GLU A 335 19.90 11.55 3.17
N ILE A 336 18.61 11.87 3.20
CA ILE A 336 17.56 11.05 2.60
C ILE A 336 16.75 11.95 1.66
N ARG A 337 16.56 11.49 0.42
CA ARG A 337 15.64 12.11 -0.54
C ARG A 337 14.67 11.06 -1.01
N GLU A 338 13.40 11.31 -0.82
CA GLU A 338 12.33 10.44 -1.25
C GLU A 338 11.62 11.05 -2.46
N PHE A 339 11.39 10.25 -3.47
CA PHE A 339 10.56 10.61 -4.61
C PHE A 339 9.85 9.37 -5.13
N ASN A 340 8.63 9.55 -5.56
CA ASN A 340 7.84 8.47 -6.15
C ASN A 340 7.71 8.64 -7.66
N ARG A 341 7.52 7.52 -8.35
CA ARG A 341 7.20 7.46 -9.77
C ARG A 341 6.16 6.39 -9.99
N THR A 342 5.16 6.70 -10.76
CA THR A 342 4.19 5.70 -11.19
C THR A 342 4.39 5.43 -12.68
N TYR A 343 4.69 4.18 -13.00
CA TYR A 343 4.77 3.71 -14.38
C TYR A 343 3.47 3.02 -14.73
N ARG A 344 2.85 3.44 -15.82
CA ARG A 344 1.63 2.80 -16.29
C ARG A 344 1.95 1.93 -17.50
N VAL A 345 1.60 0.67 -17.40
CA VAL A 345 1.67 -0.28 -18.51
C VAL A 345 0.26 -0.62 -18.93
N LEU A 346 -0.06 -0.48 -20.22
CA LEU A 346 -1.38 -0.75 -20.72
C LEU A 346 -1.77 -2.20 -20.43
N SER A 347 -2.95 -2.39 -19.86
CA SER A 347 -3.48 -3.72 -19.50
C SER A 347 -3.70 -4.62 -20.70
N GLU A 348 -3.80 -4.04 -21.86
CA GLU A 348 -4.04 -4.69 -23.14
C GLU A 348 -2.77 -5.27 -23.77
N LEU A 349 -1.57 -4.84 -23.32
CA LEU A 349 -0.32 -5.38 -23.86
C LEU A 349 -0.08 -6.80 -23.36
N LEU A 350 0.33 -7.67 -24.26
CA LEU A 350 0.75 -9.04 -23.96
C LEU A 350 2.27 -9.18 -24.11
N PRO A 351 2.91 -10.06 -23.31
CA PRO A 351 4.29 -10.46 -23.55
C PRO A 351 4.47 -11.01 -24.98
N ALA A 352 5.65 -10.81 -25.54
CA ALA A 352 5.95 -11.28 -26.89
C ALA A 352 5.66 -12.78 -27.05
N ARG A 353 5.05 -13.14 -28.18
CA ARG A 353 4.68 -14.53 -28.56
C ARG A 353 3.64 -15.17 -27.65
N ARG A 354 2.98 -14.42 -26.79
CA ARG A 354 1.89 -14.90 -25.95
C ARG A 354 0.57 -14.78 -26.70
N PHE A 355 -0.22 -15.87 -26.63
CA PHE A 355 -1.57 -15.92 -27.17
C PHE A 355 -2.57 -16.07 -26.03
N GLU A 356 -3.62 -15.24 -26.07
CA GLU A 356 -4.76 -15.34 -25.20
C GLU A 356 -6.06 -15.37 -26.01
N TYR A 357 -7.03 -16.13 -25.52
CA TYR A 357 -8.36 -16.16 -26.07
C TYR A 357 -9.41 -15.98 -24.96
N GLY A 358 -10.57 -15.49 -25.33
CA GLY A 358 -11.76 -15.44 -24.51
C GLY A 358 -12.97 -15.81 -25.33
N LEU A 359 -13.82 -16.67 -24.78
CA LEU A 359 -15.10 -17.05 -25.33
C LEU A 359 -16.15 -16.86 -24.26
N SER A 360 -17.20 -16.12 -24.57
CA SER A 360 -18.33 -15.93 -23.64
C SER A 360 -19.64 -15.96 -24.41
N GLY A 361 -20.71 -16.39 -23.75
CA GLY A 361 -22.06 -16.43 -24.31
C GLY A 361 -23.11 -16.57 -23.25
N GLY A 362 -24.24 -15.94 -23.48
CA GLY A 362 -25.35 -15.94 -22.54
C GLY A 362 -26.47 -14.99 -22.94
N ARG A 363 -27.44 -14.88 -22.04
CA ARG A 363 -28.55 -13.93 -22.18
C ARG A 363 -28.11 -12.54 -21.73
N CYS A 364 -28.71 -11.52 -22.30
CA CYS A 364 -28.55 -10.15 -21.82
C CYS A 364 -29.37 -9.96 -20.54
N PRO A 365 -28.81 -9.45 -19.42
CA PRO A 365 -29.52 -9.34 -18.14
C PRO A 365 -30.79 -8.51 -18.21
N GLN A 366 -30.80 -7.53 -19.11
CA GLN A 366 -32.00 -6.75 -19.46
C GLN A 366 -32.30 -6.95 -20.94
N PRO A 367 -33.08 -7.98 -21.29
CA PRO A 367 -33.48 -8.20 -22.69
C PRO A 367 -34.13 -6.96 -23.28
N SER A 368 -33.67 -6.58 -24.45
CA SER A 368 -34.16 -5.42 -25.18
C SER A 368 -34.26 -5.75 -26.66
N PHE A 369 -34.93 -4.90 -27.42
CA PHE A 369 -34.94 -5.03 -28.90
C PHE A 369 -33.54 -5.02 -29.53
N ILE A 370 -32.50 -4.62 -28.74
CA ILE A 370 -31.13 -4.57 -29.18
C ILE A 370 -30.37 -5.88 -28.86
N CYS A 371 -30.67 -6.54 -27.75
CA CYS A 371 -29.97 -7.72 -27.29
C CYS A 371 -30.85 -8.64 -26.43
N ASN A 372 -31.10 -9.87 -26.91
CA ASN A 372 -31.66 -10.95 -26.09
C ASN A 372 -30.55 -11.90 -25.60
N ALA A 373 -29.64 -12.26 -26.49
CA ALA A 373 -28.48 -13.07 -26.20
C ALA A 373 -27.28 -12.57 -26.99
N THR A 374 -26.09 -12.87 -26.52
CA THR A 374 -24.86 -12.53 -27.22
C THR A 374 -23.79 -13.59 -27.01
N THR A 375 -22.95 -13.74 -28.01
CA THR A 375 -21.70 -14.52 -27.91
C THR A 375 -20.55 -13.64 -28.36
N ASN A 376 -19.45 -13.75 -27.67
CA ASN A 376 -18.25 -13.00 -27.96
C ASN A 376 -17.04 -13.96 -28.06
N LEU A 377 -16.23 -13.80 -29.11
CA LEU A 377 -14.93 -14.39 -29.29
C LEU A 377 -13.88 -13.28 -29.31
N ASP A 378 -12.90 -13.36 -28.45
CA ASP A 378 -11.76 -12.44 -28.38
C ASP A 378 -10.44 -13.21 -28.52
N LEU A 379 -9.57 -12.77 -29.40
CA LEU A 379 -8.26 -13.37 -29.68
C LEU A 379 -7.20 -12.28 -29.56
N ARG A 380 -6.18 -12.50 -28.76
CA ARG A 380 -5.07 -11.56 -28.54
C ARG A 380 -3.73 -12.23 -28.77
N PHE A 381 -2.83 -11.53 -29.43
CA PHE A 381 -1.49 -12.00 -29.69
C PHE A 381 -0.45 -10.91 -29.46
N GLY A 382 0.51 -11.18 -28.57
CA GLY A 382 1.67 -10.33 -28.37
C GLY A 382 2.66 -10.49 -29.53
N ALA A 383 2.58 -9.61 -30.53
CA ALA A 383 3.46 -9.66 -31.69
C ALA A 383 4.92 -9.37 -31.32
N THR A 384 5.11 -8.39 -30.42
CA THR A 384 6.40 -8.08 -29.81
C THR A 384 6.17 -7.69 -28.36
N ALA A 385 7.23 -7.39 -27.60
CA ALA A 385 7.10 -6.85 -26.24
C ALA A 385 6.41 -5.48 -26.17
N ARG A 386 6.24 -4.81 -27.32
CA ARG A 386 5.67 -3.45 -27.42
C ARG A 386 4.35 -3.40 -28.19
N TRP A 387 3.94 -4.46 -28.86
CA TRP A 387 2.77 -4.48 -29.72
C TRP A 387 1.92 -5.72 -29.47
N THR A 388 0.64 -5.50 -29.28
CA THR A 388 -0.40 -6.55 -29.19
C THR A 388 -1.42 -6.32 -30.28
N VAL A 389 -1.71 -7.37 -31.04
CA VAL A 389 -2.80 -7.41 -32.00
C VAL A 389 -3.96 -8.15 -31.36
N GLN A 390 -5.15 -7.62 -31.53
CA GLN A 390 -6.39 -8.19 -31.03
C GLN A 390 -7.41 -8.26 -32.16
N GLY A 391 -8.21 -9.32 -32.20
CA GLY A 391 -9.33 -9.44 -33.11
C GLY A 391 -10.36 -10.40 -32.58
N GLY A 392 -11.56 -10.26 -33.07
CA GLY A 392 -12.66 -11.07 -32.57
C GLY A 392 -13.97 -10.80 -33.23
N LEU A 393 -14.99 -11.32 -32.61
CA LEU A 393 -16.36 -11.31 -33.14
C LEU A 393 -17.36 -11.14 -32.01
N ASP A 394 -18.28 -10.17 -32.16
CA ASP A 394 -19.44 -10.02 -31.30
C ASP A 394 -20.70 -10.40 -32.10
N GLN A 395 -21.41 -11.41 -31.64
CA GLN A 395 -22.68 -11.84 -32.25
C GLN A 395 -23.84 -11.48 -31.32
N TYR A 396 -24.87 -10.84 -31.85
CA TYR A 396 -26.08 -10.47 -31.09
C TYR A 396 -27.29 -11.13 -31.72
N TRP A 397 -28.09 -11.81 -30.90
CA TRP A 397 -29.41 -12.33 -31.26
C TRP A 397 -30.48 -11.41 -30.74
N ARG A 398 -31.51 -11.15 -31.56
CA ARG A 398 -32.55 -10.17 -31.27
C ARG A 398 -33.91 -10.70 -31.77
N ASP A 399 -34.95 -10.46 -30.97
CA ASP A 399 -36.29 -10.98 -31.29
C ASP A 399 -37.00 -10.18 -32.38
N SER A 400 -36.77 -8.86 -32.39
CA SER A 400 -37.56 -7.94 -33.24
C SER A 400 -36.78 -7.35 -34.42
N LEU A 401 -35.47 -7.57 -34.47
CA LEU A 401 -34.56 -7.07 -35.49
C LEU A 401 -33.67 -8.20 -35.99
N PRO A 402 -33.14 -8.10 -37.23
CA PRO A 402 -32.18 -9.08 -37.73
C PRO A 402 -30.96 -9.20 -36.81
N ASP A 403 -30.48 -10.42 -36.63
CA ASP A 403 -29.25 -10.67 -35.87
C ASP A 403 -28.06 -9.89 -36.43
N ARG A 404 -27.15 -9.51 -35.55
CA ARG A 404 -25.99 -8.70 -35.94
C ARG A 404 -24.69 -9.32 -35.50
N THR A 405 -23.76 -9.29 -36.42
CA THR A 405 -22.40 -9.75 -36.25
C THR A 405 -21.45 -8.57 -36.43
N HIS A 406 -20.61 -8.32 -35.43
CA HIS A 406 -19.63 -7.24 -35.44
C HIS A 406 -18.21 -7.81 -35.29
N PRO A 407 -17.54 -8.18 -36.41
CA PRO A 407 -16.14 -8.48 -36.39
C PRO A 407 -15.35 -7.23 -36.07
N TYR A 408 -14.26 -7.40 -35.30
CA TYR A 408 -13.40 -6.29 -34.91
C TYR A 408 -11.93 -6.65 -34.98
N ALA A 409 -11.10 -5.63 -35.12
CA ALA A 409 -9.67 -5.69 -35.02
C ALA A 409 -9.16 -4.50 -34.19
N ALA A 410 -8.16 -4.73 -33.35
CA ALA A 410 -7.52 -3.69 -32.56
C ALA A 410 -6.01 -3.88 -32.53
N LEU A 411 -5.31 -2.76 -32.41
CA LEU A 411 -3.87 -2.71 -32.26
C LEU A 411 -3.56 -1.85 -31.03
N VAL A 412 -2.77 -2.40 -30.11
CA VAL A 412 -2.30 -1.68 -28.92
C VAL A 412 -0.79 -1.73 -28.88
N GLY A 413 -0.15 -0.60 -28.61
CA GLY A 413 1.30 -0.56 -28.58
C GLY A 413 1.89 0.59 -27.81
N ASN A 414 3.13 0.36 -27.35
CA ASN A 414 4.01 1.36 -26.77
C ASN A 414 5.29 1.42 -27.61
N PRO A 415 5.31 2.18 -28.73
CA PRO A 415 6.49 2.29 -29.59
C PRO A 415 7.71 2.78 -28.83
N SER A 416 7.51 3.62 -27.82
CA SER A 416 8.52 4.01 -26.84
C SER A 416 7.89 4.16 -25.45
N ASN A 417 8.71 4.41 -24.43
CA ASN A 417 8.20 4.64 -23.06
C ASN A 417 7.36 5.92 -22.94
N ALA A 418 7.52 6.86 -23.89
CA ALA A 418 6.77 8.10 -23.93
C ALA A 418 5.46 8.02 -24.71
N TRP A 419 5.27 7.01 -25.56
CA TRP A 419 4.13 6.91 -26.46
C TRP A 419 3.29 5.67 -26.17
N ALA A 420 1.98 5.83 -26.15
CA ALA A 420 1.03 4.73 -26.18
C ALA A 420 0.01 4.98 -27.30
N ILE A 421 -0.24 3.94 -28.08
CA ILE A 421 -1.14 3.96 -29.24
C ILE A 421 -2.18 2.87 -29.06
N GLN A 422 -3.43 3.20 -29.30
CA GLN A 422 -4.55 2.27 -29.30
C GLN A 422 -5.44 2.57 -30.51
N SER A 423 -5.73 1.57 -31.31
CA SER A 423 -6.66 1.68 -32.42
C SER A 423 -7.62 0.50 -32.43
N GLU A 424 -8.85 0.73 -32.81
CA GLU A 424 -9.91 -0.27 -32.90
C GLU A 424 -10.83 0.04 -34.09
N VAL A 425 -11.13 -1.00 -34.83
CA VAL A 425 -12.10 -0.95 -35.94
C VAL A 425 -13.12 -2.04 -35.72
N VAL A 426 -14.38 -1.69 -35.67
CA VAL A 426 -15.52 -2.60 -35.52
C VAL A 426 -16.41 -2.45 -36.73
N ALA A 427 -16.62 -3.52 -37.47
CA ALA A 427 -17.46 -3.51 -38.67
C ALA A 427 -18.88 -3.10 -38.31
N ALA A 428 -19.47 -2.15 -39.11
CA ALA A 428 -20.80 -1.57 -38.89
C ALA A 428 -21.01 -1.00 -37.45
N GLY A 429 -19.91 -0.64 -36.76
CA GLY A 429 -19.95 -0.16 -35.38
C GLY A 429 -19.23 1.16 -35.18
N LEU A 430 -17.92 1.11 -35.03
CA LEU A 430 -17.11 2.28 -34.78
C LEU A 430 -15.68 2.12 -35.28
N VAL A 431 -15.01 3.26 -35.44
CA VAL A 431 -13.56 3.36 -35.58
C VAL A 431 -13.06 4.25 -34.46
N ARG A 432 -12.11 3.76 -33.68
CA ARG A 432 -11.51 4.48 -32.52
C ARG A 432 -10.00 4.54 -32.70
N GLY A 433 -9.42 5.69 -32.42
CA GLY A 433 -7.98 5.88 -32.29
C GLY A 433 -7.67 6.70 -31.07
N ALA A 434 -6.73 6.25 -30.26
CA ALA A 434 -6.24 6.99 -29.10
C ALA A 434 -4.71 7.04 -29.10
N LEU A 435 -4.16 8.19 -28.77
CA LEU A 435 -2.76 8.48 -28.73
C LEU A 435 -2.43 9.16 -27.41
N ARG A 436 -1.44 8.65 -26.68
CA ARG A 436 -0.91 9.31 -25.50
C ARG A 436 0.58 9.56 -25.68
N TYR A 437 0.98 10.77 -25.31
CA TYR A 437 2.37 11.19 -25.22
C TYR A 437 2.68 11.64 -23.80
N GLU A 438 3.55 10.92 -23.10
CA GLU A 438 3.95 11.16 -21.71
C GLU A 438 5.46 10.93 -21.54
N PRO A 439 6.30 11.88 -21.97
CA PRO A 439 7.76 11.76 -21.86
C PRO A 439 8.27 11.86 -20.42
N SER A 440 7.48 12.48 -19.54
CA SER A 440 7.76 12.63 -18.11
C SER A 440 6.43 12.74 -17.35
N VAL A 441 6.51 12.63 -16.02
CA VAL A 441 5.35 12.89 -15.14
C VAL A 441 4.87 14.35 -15.18
N ASP A 442 5.67 15.24 -15.75
CA ASP A 442 5.40 16.67 -15.82
C ASP A 442 4.67 17.08 -17.10
N LEU A 443 4.63 16.21 -18.12
CA LEU A 443 3.94 16.46 -19.38
C LEU A 443 3.18 15.23 -19.83
N ARG A 444 1.86 15.37 -20.01
CA ARG A 444 0.99 14.37 -20.60
C ARG A 444 0.02 15.00 -21.59
N LEU A 445 0.00 14.45 -22.78
CA LEU A 445 -0.95 14.81 -23.84
C LEU A 445 -1.67 13.55 -24.28
N GLU A 446 -3.00 13.60 -24.34
CA GLU A 446 -3.83 12.49 -24.78
C GLU A 446 -4.81 13.00 -25.84
N GLY A 447 -4.95 12.25 -26.92
CA GLY A 447 -5.93 12.51 -27.96
C GLY A 447 -6.71 11.25 -28.29
N GLU A 448 -8.02 11.35 -28.37
CA GLU A 448 -8.91 10.27 -28.77
C GLU A 448 -9.87 10.76 -29.85
N TYR A 449 -10.06 9.92 -30.86
CA TYR A 449 -11.05 10.08 -31.89
C TYR A 449 -11.92 8.84 -32.00
N VAL A 450 -13.23 9.03 -32.00
CA VAL A 450 -14.20 7.95 -32.23
C VAL A 450 -15.14 8.39 -33.34
N HIS A 451 -15.26 7.55 -34.35
CA HIS A 451 -16.25 7.69 -35.42
C HIS A 451 -17.29 6.57 -35.28
N PHE A 452 -18.56 6.93 -35.22
CA PHE A 452 -19.66 5.98 -35.07
C PHE A 452 -20.29 5.68 -36.45
N ALA A 453 -20.62 4.41 -36.67
CA ALA A 453 -21.33 3.98 -37.87
C ALA A 453 -22.73 4.62 -37.94
N ARG A 454 -23.21 4.83 -39.17
CA ARG A 454 -24.54 5.37 -39.41
C ARG A 454 -25.67 4.35 -39.30
N ASP A 455 -25.33 3.08 -39.15
CA ASP A 455 -26.30 2.00 -39.04
C ASP A 455 -27.06 2.09 -37.71
N SER A 456 -28.28 2.60 -37.73
CA SER A 456 -29.17 2.71 -36.57
C SER A 456 -29.51 1.37 -35.94
N ALA A 457 -29.40 0.28 -36.72
CA ALA A 457 -29.59 -1.07 -36.19
C ALA A 457 -28.34 -1.68 -35.53
N SER A 458 -27.21 -1.00 -35.58
CA SER A 458 -26.01 -1.44 -34.88
C SER A 458 -26.18 -1.30 -33.35
N VAL A 459 -25.82 -2.34 -32.63
CA VAL A 459 -25.80 -2.32 -31.14
C VAL A 459 -24.81 -1.27 -30.58
N LEU A 460 -23.83 -0.88 -31.39
CA LEU A 460 -22.82 0.09 -31.06
C LEU A 460 -23.14 1.52 -31.52
N ALA A 461 -24.24 1.68 -32.24
CA ALA A 461 -24.68 3.00 -32.67
C ALA A 461 -25.15 3.81 -31.45
N VAL A 462 -24.61 4.99 -31.29
CA VAL A 462 -25.13 5.98 -30.35
C VAL A 462 -26.07 6.89 -31.12
N PRO A 463 -27.40 6.88 -30.85
CA PRO A 463 -28.39 7.61 -31.61
C PRO A 463 -27.98 9.07 -31.83
N GLY A 464 -27.98 9.51 -33.06
CA GLY A 464 -27.64 10.88 -33.44
C GLY A 464 -26.15 11.25 -33.35
N ARG A 465 -25.26 10.44 -32.76
CA ARG A 465 -23.84 10.74 -32.64
C ARG A 465 -23.07 10.27 -33.88
N ARG A 466 -22.18 11.11 -34.41
CA ARG A 466 -21.39 10.84 -35.62
C ARG A 466 -19.90 10.65 -35.28
N ALA A 467 -19.37 11.60 -34.55
CA ALA A 467 -17.96 11.56 -34.20
C ALA A 467 -17.73 12.28 -32.87
N GLN A 468 -16.68 11.86 -32.18
CA GLN A 468 -16.20 12.51 -30.95
C GLN A 468 -14.69 12.66 -31.00
N TRP A 469 -14.23 13.86 -30.70
CA TRP A 469 -12.85 14.19 -30.47
C TRP A 469 -12.66 14.56 -29.01
N THR A 470 -11.64 14.03 -28.36
CA THR A 470 -11.26 14.41 -27.01
C THR A 470 -9.75 14.62 -26.96
N PHE A 471 -9.32 15.80 -26.49
CA PHE A 471 -7.93 16.07 -26.20
C PHE A 471 -7.80 16.47 -24.75
N THR A 472 -6.84 15.89 -24.04
CA THR A 472 -6.47 16.29 -22.69
C THR A 472 -4.99 16.59 -22.63
N GLY A 473 -4.64 17.64 -21.93
CA GLY A 473 -3.27 18.05 -21.71
C GLY A 473 -3.03 18.33 -20.22
N PHE A 474 -1.88 17.90 -19.73
CA PHE A 474 -1.40 18.21 -18.40
C PHE A 474 0.06 18.63 -18.51
N PHE A 475 0.41 19.76 -17.88
CA PHE A 475 1.77 20.26 -17.84
C PHE A 475 2.08 20.83 -16.46
N ARG A 476 3.19 20.37 -15.87
CA ARG A 476 3.74 20.87 -14.63
C ARG A 476 5.13 21.44 -14.87
N PRO A 477 5.31 22.77 -14.92
CA PRO A 477 6.63 23.36 -15.05
C PRO A 477 7.49 23.08 -13.80
N LYS A 478 8.76 22.83 -14.02
CA LYS A 478 9.75 22.69 -12.93
C LYS A 478 10.07 24.06 -12.37
N THR A 479 9.55 24.38 -11.20
CA THR A 479 9.81 25.64 -10.51
C THR A 479 10.35 25.36 -9.11
N SER A 480 11.21 26.24 -8.62
CA SER A 480 11.77 26.14 -7.28
C SER A 480 10.80 26.58 -6.18
N GLN A 481 9.69 27.22 -6.53
CA GLN A 481 8.73 27.77 -5.58
C GLN A 481 7.31 27.34 -5.93
N GLY A 482 6.74 26.45 -5.10
CA GLY A 482 5.35 26.06 -5.16
C GLY A 482 5.01 24.98 -6.22
N PHE A 483 3.89 24.31 -5.99
CA PHE A 483 3.32 23.37 -6.97
C PHE A 483 2.26 24.09 -7.79
N PHE A 484 2.52 24.28 -9.08
CA PHE A 484 1.46 24.63 -9.99
C PHE A 484 1.52 23.77 -11.25
N PHE A 485 0.37 23.52 -11.83
CA PHE A 485 0.24 22.78 -13.07
C PHE A 485 -0.88 23.38 -13.90
N PHE A 486 -0.83 23.11 -15.20
CA PHE A 486 -1.87 23.43 -16.15
C PHE A 486 -2.55 22.16 -16.60
N GLU A 487 -3.87 22.21 -16.74
CA GLU A 487 -4.69 21.17 -17.34
C GLU A 487 -5.58 21.76 -18.43
N GLY A 488 -5.73 21.03 -19.53
CA GLY A 488 -6.61 21.39 -20.61
C GLY A 488 -7.44 20.20 -21.07
N ARG A 489 -8.70 20.44 -21.38
CA ARG A 489 -9.57 19.45 -22.01
C ARG A 489 -10.35 20.13 -23.14
N PHE A 490 -10.27 19.53 -24.29
CA PHE A 490 -11.07 19.86 -25.47
C PHE A 490 -11.93 18.64 -25.83
N GLU A 491 -13.21 18.85 -26.05
CA GLU A 491 -14.15 17.83 -26.51
C GLU A 491 -15.04 18.39 -27.62
N ARG A 492 -15.15 17.67 -28.72
CA ARG A 492 -16.08 17.98 -29.79
C ARG A 492 -16.91 16.77 -30.12
N ILE A 493 -18.21 16.89 -29.98
CA ILE A 493 -19.18 15.86 -30.27
C ILE A 493 -19.97 16.35 -31.51
N SER A 494 -19.88 15.60 -32.60
CA SER A 494 -20.64 15.83 -33.81
C SER A 494 -21.84 14.91 -33.85
N THR A 495 -23.03 15.47 -34.11
CA THR A 495 -24.28 14.73 -34.18
C THR A 495 -24.97 15.00 -35.54
N ASP A 496 -26.05 14.29 -35.84
CA ASP A 496 -26.89 14.56 -37.01
C ASP A 496 -27.50 15.96 -36.94
N ALA A 497 -27.79 16.44 -35.75
CA ALA A 497 -28.44 17.72 -35.50
C ALA A 497 -27.47 18.89 -35.35
N GLY A 498 -26.14 18.65 -35.38
CA GLY A 498 -25.15 19.71 -35.24
C GLY A 498 -23.88 19.25 -34.51
N ALA A 499 -23.18 20.19 -33.90
CA ALA A 499 -21.96 19.91 -33.14
C ALA A 499 -21.95 20.66 -31.80
N LEU A 500 -21.42 20.01 -30.79
CA LEU A 500 -21.15 20.58 -29.48
C LEU A 500 -19.64 20.55 -29.23
N THR A 501 -19.06 21.70 -28.98
CA THR A 501 -17.64 21.84 -28.62
C THR A 501 -17.54 22.35 -27.19
N ARG A 502 -16.77 21.68 -26.37
CA ARG A 502 -16.45 22.08 -24.99
C ARG A 502 -14.95 22.22 -24.83
N THR A 503 -14.52 23.32 -24.23
CA THR A 503 -13.12 23.52 -23.89
C THR A 503 -13.04 23.90 -22.41
N ARG A 504 -12.12 23.31 -21.70
CA ARG A 504 -11.79 23.67 -20.32
C ARG A 504 -10.28 23.82 -20.18
N LEU A 505 -9.86 24.97 -19.66
CA LEU A 505 -8.48 25.25 -19.31
C LEU A 505 -8.43 25.60 -17.83
N GLY A 506 -7.58 24.95 -17.09
CA GLY A 506 -7.43 25.16 -15.66
C GLY A 506 -5.97 25.18 -15.24
N THR A 507 -5.72 25.76 -14.07
CA THR A 507 -4.42 25.70 -13.42
C THR A 507 -4.59 25.40 -11.95
N SER A 508 -3.57 24.88 -11.32
CA SER A 508 -3.52 24.65 -9.87
C SER A 508 -2.40 25.47 -9.29
N LEU A 509 -2.73 26.28 -8.31
CA LEU A 509 -1.78 27.01 -7.48
C LEU A 509 -1.83 26.42 -6.08
N GLN A 510 -0.73 25.84 -5.62
CA GLN A 510 -0.69 25.17 -4.33
C GLN A 510 0.38 25.79 -3.44
N THR A 511 -0.03 26.15 -2.23
CA THR A 511 0.84 26.51 -1.11
C THR A 511 0.70 25.46 -0.02
N ASN A 512 1.45 25.58 1.07
CA ASN A 512 1.34 24.66 2.22
C ASN A 512 -0.05 24.64 2.88
N GLN A 513 -0.88 25.67 2.64
CA GLN A 513 -2.17 25.86 3.33
C GLN A 513 -3.36 25.88 2.39
N MET A 514 -3.13 26.24 1.14
CA MET A 514 -4.19 26.56 0.20
C MET A 514 -3.89 25.98 -1.18
N ARG A 515 -4.90 25.42 -1.80
CA ARG A 515 -4.88 25.06 -3.21
C ARG A 515 -6.00 25.80 -3.92
N LEU A 516 -5.62 26.57 -4.93
CA LEU A 516 -6.53 27.28 -5.83
C LEU A 516 -6.54 26.58 -7.19
N LEU A 517 -7.71 26.38 -7.74
CA LEU A 517 -7.96 25.76 -9.03
C LEU A 517 -8.85 26.69 -9.88
N PRO A 518 -8.32 27.80 -10.40
CA PRO A 518 -9.06 28.59 -11.35
C PRO A 518 -9.16 27.87 -12.69
N TYR A 519 -10.29 28.01 -13.37
CA TYR A 519 -10.51 27.48 -14.70
C TYR A 519 -11.43 28.38 -15.53
N VAL A 520 -11.29 28.24 -16.84
CA VAL A 520 -12.25 28.76 -17.82
C VAL A 520 -12.81 27.61 -18.61
N ARG A 521 -14.08 27.67 -18.93
CA ARG A 521 -14.80 26.66 -19.69
C ARG A 521 -15.68 27.34 -20.74
N THR A 522 -15.60 26.85 -21.97
CA THR A 522 -16.46 27.31 -23.06
C THR A 522 -17.31 26.17 -23.59
N GLU A 523 -18.56 26.46 -23.91
CA GLU A 523 -19.48 25.56 -24.59
C GLU A 523 -20.01 26.23 -25.84
N HIS A 524 -19.81 25.57 -26.98
CA HIS A 524 -20.21 26.04 -28.32
C HIS A 524 -21.15 25.02 -28.92
N GLY A 525 -22.40 25.32 -29.00
CA GLY A 525 -23.41 24.47 -29.65
C GLY A 525 -23.84 25.04 -30.98
N GLN A 526 -23.77 24.21 -32.04
CA GLN A 526 -24.32 24.53 -33.35
C GLN A 526 -25.42 23.53 -33.68
N THR A 527 -26.65 23.98 -33.94
CA THR A 527 -27.75 23.12 -34.38
C THR A 527 -27.99 23.37 -35.89
N THR A 528 -28.10 22.29 -36.66
CA THR A 528 -28.40 22.29 -38.10
C THR A 528 -29.88 22.14 -38.39
N THR A 529 -30.69 21.72 -37.41
CA THR A 529 -32.15 21.49 -37.53
C THR A 529 -32.88 22.41 -36.55
N GLY A 530 -33.66 23.34 -37.10
CA GLY A 530 -34.42 24.35 -36.34
C GLY A 530 -33.88 25.75 -36.50
N PRO A 531 -34.46 26.78 -35.82
CA PRO A 531 -33.90 28.11 -35.89
C PRO A 531 -32.43 28.04 -35.41
N SER A 532 -31.55 28.40 -36.28
CA SER A 532 -30.09 28.29 -36.09
C SER A 532 -29.66 29.06 -34.86
N GLY A 533 -29.72 28.40 -33.70
CA GLY A 533 -29.27 28.95 -32.41
C GLY A 533 -27.83 28.54 -32.18
N VAL A 534 -26.91 29.47 -32.36
CA VAL A 534 -25.53 29.27 -31.80
C VAL A 534 -25.64 29.58 -30.31
N ASN A 535 -25.53 28.54 -29.49
CA ASN A 535 -25.56 28.70 -28.04
C ASN A 535 -24.12 28.72 -27.53
N ASN A 536 -23.54 29.92 -27.40
CA ASN A 536 -22.20 30.13 -26.89
C ASN A 536 -22.27 30.50 -25.42
N ARG A 537 -21.67 29.69 -24.56
CA ARG A 537 -21.57 29.95 -23.15
C ARG A 537 -20.11 29.95 -22.70
N GLU A 538 -19.72 30.97 -21.98
CA GLU A 538 -18.38 31.13 -21.44
C GLU A 538 -18.46 31.19 -19.91
N TYR A 539 -17.70 30.34 -19.26
CA TYR A 539 -17.68 30.22 -17.81
C TYR A 539 -16.29 30.48 -17.27
N ALA A 540 -16.22 31.12 -16.14
CA ALA A 540 -15.01 31.19 -15.32
C ALA A 540 -15.34 30.64 -13.93
N GLY A 541 -14.49 29.77 -13.43
CA GLY A 541 -14.69 29.14 -12.12
C GLY A 541 -13.45 29.12 -11.28
N LEU A 542 -13.65 29.04 -9.98
CA LEU A 542 -12.60 28.91 -8.97
C LEU A 542 -13.00 27.87 -7.95
N SER A 543 -12.19 26.82 -7.81
CA SER A 543 -12.28 25.91 -6.67
C SER A 543 -11.13 26.19 -5.71
N THR A 544 -11.44 26.25 -4.42
CA THR A 544 -10.45 26.52 -3.37
C THR A 544 -10.49 25.42 -2.33
N PHE A 545 -9.33 24.93 -1.92
CA PHE A 545 -9.14 24.05 -0.77
C PHE A 545 -8.21 24.78 0.21
N LEU A 546 -8.67 24.90 1.45
CA LEU A 546 -7.93 25.58 2.50
C LEU A 546 -7.83 24.66 3.71
N MET A 547 -6.60 24.45 4.19
CA MET A 547 -6.29 23.79 5.45
C MET A 547 -5.68 24.82 6.41
N PRO A 548 -6.49 25.43 7.29
CA PRO A 548 -6.00 26.46 8.19
C PRO A 548 -4.90 25.93 9.12
N GLN A 549 -3.92 26.77 9.42
CA GLN A 549 -2.82 26.44 10.34
C GLN A 549 -3.24 26.57 11.82
N ALA A 550 -2.39 26.01 12.71
CA ALA A 550 -2.59 26.05 14.16
C ALA A 550 -2.80 27.47 14.71
N ARG A 551 -2.20 28.51 14.10
CA ARG A 551 -2.38 29.92 14.47
C ARG A 551 -3.83 30.43 14.32
N TRP A 552 -4.68 29.74 13.57
CA TRP A 552 -6.09 30.07 13.37
C TRP A 552 -6.99 29.51 14.48
N GLY A 553 -6.38 28.95 15.50
CA GLY A 553 -7.05 28.32 16.62
C GLY A 553 -7.30 26.82 16.39
N ARG A 554 -7.38 26.09 17.48
CA ARG A 554 -7.49 24.63 17.51
C ARG A 554 -8.71 24.09 16.74
N PHE A 555 -9.77 24.86 16.67
CA PHE A 555 -10.97 24.45 15.93
C PHE A 555 -10.76 24.50 14.41
N LEU A 556 -10.26 25.61 13.88
CA LEU A 556 -10.09 25.78 12.43
C LEU A 556 -8.91 24.99 11.88
N SER A 557 -7.82 24.83 12.61
CA SER A 557 -6.60 24.15 12.16
C SER A 557 -6.80 22.68 11.77
N GLN A 558 -7.91 22.06 12.19
CA GLN A 558 -8.27 20.68 11.85
C GLN A 558 -9.46 20.59 10.88
N THR A 559 -9.85 21.71 10.29
CA THR A 559 -11.02 21.80 9.39
C THR A 559 -10.56 22.03 7.96
N LEU A 560 -10.94 21.14 7.07
CA LEU A 560 -10.77 21.33 5.61
C LEU A 560 -11.92 22.19 5.11
N LEU A 561 -11.60 23.35 4.53
CA LEU A 561 -12.57 24.21 3.86
C LEU A 561 -12.44 24.03 2.35
N ARG A 562 -13.57 23.86 1.69
CA ARG A 562 -13.65 23.75 0.23
C ARG A 562 -14.71 24.70 -0.28
N THR A 563 -14.36 25.54 -1.25
CA THR A 563 -15.33 26.40 -1.93
C THR A 563 -15.22 26.20 -3.43
N ASN A 564 -16.32 26.39 -4.12
CA ASN A 564 -16.39 26.41 -5.57
C ASN A 564 -17.37 27.51 -6.01
N ALA A 565 -16.98 28.29 -7.00
CA ALA A 565 -17.85 29.29 -7.63
C ALA A 565 -17.64 29.27 -9.13
N GLU A 566 -18.72 29.39 -9.89
CA GLU A 566 -18.70 29.48 -11.34
C GLU A 566 -19.60 30.62 -11.80
N ILE A 567 -19.06 31.47 -12.66
CA ILE A 567 -19.77 32.58 -13.29
C ILE A 567 -19.85 32.34 -14.80
N GLU A 568 -20.98 32.66 -15.40
CA GLU A 568 -21.17 32.73 -16.84
C GLU A 568 -21.11 34.18 -17.29
N ARG A 569 -20.47 34.45 -18.43
CA ARG A 569 -20.21 35.80 -18.95
C ARG A 569 -21.47 36.68 -19.04
N HIS A 570 -22.60 36.11 -19.46
CA HIS A 570 -23.84 36.87 -19.67
C HIS A 570 -24.88 36.67 -18.56
N ALA A 571 -24.75 35.61 -17.81
CA ALA A 571 -25.71 35.22 -16.80
C ALA A 571 -25.25 35.54 -15.35
N GLY A 572 -23.97 35.92 -15.18
CA GLY A 572 -23.40 36.13 -13.84
C GLY A 572 -23.17 34.84 -13.07
N LEU A 573 -23.33 34.85 -11.77
CA LEU A 573 -23.12 33.66 -10.93
C LEU A 573 -24.08 32.54 -11.31
N VAL A 574 -23.54 31.36 -11.60
CA VAL A 574 -24.26 30.16 -12.01
C VAL A 574 -24.31 29.14 -10.89
N SER A 575 -23.22 28.98 -10.20
CA SER A 575 -23.15 28.07 -9.06
C SER A 575 -22.18 28.56 -8.00
N TRP A 576 -22.52 28.28 -6.75
CA TRP A 576 -21.65 28.51 -5.63
C TRP A 576 -21.84 27.40 -4.62
N SER A 577 -20.72 26.95 -4.04
CA SER A 577 -20.76 25.99 -2.94
C SER A 577 -19.62 26.23 -1.96
N ALA A 578 -19.87 25.95 -0.69
CA ALA A 578 -18.86 25.96 0.37
C ALA A 578 -19.10 24.78 1.32
N PHE A 579 -18.04 24.10 1.70
CA PHE A 579 -18.06 22.95 2.58
C PHE A 579 -16.96 23.07 3.62
N ALA A 580 -17.27 22.69 4.84
CA ALA A 580 -16.33 22.55 5.93
C ALA A 580 -16.35 21.10 6.45
N ALA A 581 -15.23 20.43 6.41
CA ALA A 581 -15.13 19.03 6.83
C ALA A 581 -14.10 18.89 7.95
N ARG A 582 -14.48 18.15 9.00
CA ARG A 582 -13.63 17.93 10.17
C ARG A 582 -13.80 16.53 10.73
N ALA A 583 -12.70 15.94 11.19
CA ALA A 583 -12.74 14.78 12.07
C ALA A 583 -13.03 15.25 13.51
N LEU A 584 -14.16 14.83 14.07
CA LEU A 584 -14.56 15.16 15.44
C LEU A 584 -13.96 14.21 16.46
N ALA A 585 -13.87 12.94 16.08
CA ALA A 585 -13.30 11.88 16.90
C ALA A 585 -12.64 10.83 15.98
N ARG A 586 -11.95 9.87 16.58
CA ARG A 586 -11.36 8.75 15.82
C ARG A 586 -12.47 8.01 15.07
N GLY A 587 -12.40 8.01 13.74
CA GLY A 587 -13.40 7.38 12.88
C GLY A 587 -14.69 8.19 12.65
N VAL A 588 -14.85 9.41 13.16
CA VAL A 588 -16.03 10.23 12.92
C VAL A 588 -15.65 11.53 12.21
N ARG A 589 -16.21 11.74 11.02
CA ARG A 589 -16.04 12.96 10.22
C ARG A 589 -17.39 13.61 9.99
N VAL A 590 -17.43 14.91 10.17
CA VAL A 590 -18.60 15.75 9.86
C VAL A 590 -18.22 16.71 8.74
N GLU A 591 -19.10 16.83 7.76
CA GLU A 591 -19.02 17.80 6.69
C GLU A 591 -20.32 18.62 6.68
N VAL A 592 -20.20 19.94 6.73
CA VAL A 592 -21.31 20.88 6.62
C VAL A 592 -21.08 21.71 5.38
N GLY A 593 -22.11 21.89 4.57
CA GLY A 593 -22.02 22.63 3.34
C GLY A 593 -23.26 23.44 3.01
N ALA A 594 -23.06 24.36 2.11
CA ALA A 594 -24.12 25.11 1.45
C ALA A 594 -23.80 25.17 -0.05
N ASN A 595 -24.81 25.00 -0.88
CA ASN A 595 -24.69 25.15 -2.32
C ASN A 595 -25.90 25.92 -2.86
N TRP A 596 -25.64 26.61 -3.95
CA TRP A 596 -26.62 27.36 -4.69
C TRP A 596 -26.37 27.16 -6.17
N LEU A 597 -27.44 26.93 -6.90
CA LEU A 597 -27.44 26.89 -8.37
C LEU A 597 -28.37 27.98 -8.88
N ARG A 598 -28.05 28.52 -10.05
CA ARG A 598 -28.90 29.49 -10.70
C ARG A 598 -30.28 28.90 -11.02
N GLY A 599 -31.32 29.54 -10.53
CA GLY A 599 -32.71 29.09 -10.60
C GLY A 599 -33.23 28.54 -9.28
N ASP A 600 -32.35 28.27 -8.32
CA ASP A 600 -32.77 27.90 -6.98
C ASP A 600 -33.37 29.11 -6.22
N ALA A 601 -34.40 28.85 -5.43
CA ALA A 601 -35.04 29.87 -4.59
C ALA A 601 -34.15 30.39 -3.43
N GLY A 602 -33.02 29.69 -3.15
CA GLY A 602 -32.07 30.01 -2.09
C GLY A 602 -30.98 28.98 -1.94
N LEU A 603 -30.31 28.96 -0.77
CA LEU A 603 -29.24 28.03 -0.46
C LEU A 603 -29.80 26.66 -0.05
N THR A 604 -29.23 25.62 -0.61
CA THR A 604 -29.40 24.26 -0.10
C THR A 604 -28.31 23.95 0.89
N TYR A 605 -28.68 23.60 2.12
CA TYR A 605 -27.74 23.20 3.16
C TYR A 605 -27.59 21.69 3.21
N THR A 606 -26.36 21.23 3.47
CA THR A 606 -26.02 19.82 3.60
C THR A 606 -25.24 19.59 4.88
N VAL A 607 -25.59 18.54 5.61
CA VAL A 607 -24.80 18.05 6.75
C VAL A 607 -24.58 16.56 6.51
N THR A 608 -23.32 16.15 6.41
CA THR A 608 -22.96 14.73 6.25
C THR A 608 -22.09 14.29 7.40
N VAL A 609 -22.49 13.23 8.07
CA VAL A 609 -21.73 12.56 9.13
C VAL A 609 -21.30 11.20 8.62
N THR A 610 -20.01 10.98 8.54
CA THR A 610 -19.42 9.69 8.20
C THR A 610 -18.76 9.11 9.44
N SER A 611 -19.18 7.90 9.82
CA SER A 611 -18.64 7.18 10.97
C SER A 611 -18.08 5.83 10.56
N TYR A 612 -16.85 5.55 10.97
CA TYR A 612 -16.18 4.28 10.78
C TYR A 612 -16.06 3.58 12.14
N PHE A 613 -16.80 2.49 12.29
CA PHE A 613 -16.68 1.56 13.41
C PHE A 613 -15.89 0.33 12.95
N SER A 614 -15.49 -0.53 13.85
CA SER A 614 -14.78 -1.76 13.49
C SER A 614 -15.61 -2.69 12.61
N ALA A 615 -16.93 -2.69 12.78
CA ALA A 615 -17.86 -3.59 12.09
C ALA A 615 -18.64 -2.94 10.94
N LEU A 616 -18.80 -1.62 10.95
CA LEU A 616 -19.63 -0.94 9.97
C LEU A 616 -19.16 0.47 9.66
N ARG A 617 -19.50 0.93 8.48
CA ARG A 617 -19.44 2.32 8.07
C ARG A 617 -20.86 2.88 8.00
N ALA A 618 -21.09 4.01 8.64
CA ALA A 618 -22.35 4.74 8.57
C ALA A 618 -22.14 6.09 7.91
N VAL A 619 -23.03 6.47 6.99
CA VAL A 619 -23.08 7.78 6.38
C VAL A 619 -24.49 8.31 6.53
N THR A 620 -24.65 9.37 7.28
CA THR A 620 -25.92 10.10 7.41
C THR A 620 -25.77 11.44 6.71
N SER A 621 -26.65 11.74 5.77
CA SER A 621 -26.65 13.02 5.06
C SER A 621 -28.02 13.66 5.18
N VAL A 622 -28.05 14.91 5.60
CA VAL A 622 -29.25 15.73 5.67
C VAL A 622 -29.10 16.83 4.63
N ILE A 623 -30.09 16.96 3.77
CA ILE A 623 -30.17 17.99 2.71
C ILE A 623 -31.41 18.82 2.96
N ALA A 624 -31.24 20.11 3.07
CA ALA A 624 -32.30 21.07 3.31
C ALA A 624 -32.35 22.08 2.15
N PRO A 625 -33.16 21.80 1.09
CA PRO A 625 -33.39 22.73 0.00
C PRO A 625 -34.24 23.96 0.47
N PRO A 626 -34.11 25.13 -0.18
CA PRO A 626 -34.90 26.31 0.18
C PRO A 626 -36.41 26.07 -0.07
N GLY A 627 -37.24 26.41 0.90
CA GLY A 627 -38.69 26.27 0.80
C GLY A 627 -39.24 24.84 0.81
N GLN A 628 -38.43 23.86 1.02
CA GLN A 628 -38.82 22.44 1.10
C GLN A 628 -38.44 21.84 2.46
N ARG A 629 -39.07 20.73 2.81
CA ARG A 629 -38.69 19.99 4.02
C ARG A 629 -37.32 19.37 3.83
N ALA A 630 -36.50 19.43 4.88
CA ALA A 630 -35.24 18.76 4.88
C ALA A 630 -35.42 17.22 4.69
N SER A 631 -34.61 16.62 3.86
CA SER A 631 -34.55 15.17 3.69
C SER A 631 -33.28 14.62 4.33
N ALA A 632 -33.40 13.48 5.00
CA ALA A 632 -32.26 12.76 5.51
C ALA A 632 -32.12 11.41 4.78
N THR A 633 -30.87 11.04 4.49
CA THR A 633 -30.54 9.73 3.97
C THR A 633 -29.54 9.07 4.91
N GLN A 634 -29.73 7.80 5.17
CA GLN A 634 -28.82 7.02 5.96
C GLN A 634 -28.35 5.81 5.16
N PHE A 635 -27.05 5.63 5.10
CA PHE A 635 -26.39 4.51 4.47
C PHE A 635 -25.54 3.77 5.49
N LEU A 636 -25.76 2.47 5.64
CA LEU A 636 -24.98 1.60 6.49
C LEU A 636 -24.40 0.48 5.62
N GLN A 637 -23.14 0.14 5.84
CA GLN A 637 -22.51 -1.00 5.18
C GLN A 637 -21.47 -1.65 6.08
N GLY A 638 -21.24 -2.91 5.87
CA GLY A 638 -20.20 -3.66 6.55
C GLY A 638 -20.15 -5.09 6.06
N SER A 639 -19.25 -5.86 6.65
CA SER A 639 -19.05 -7.26 6.31
C SER A 639 -18.84 -8.11 7.53
N VAL A 640 -19.30 -9.35 7.46
CA VAL A 640 -19.03 -10.44 8.40
C VAL A 640 -18.19 -11.49 7.69
N LEU A 641 -17.10 -11.87 8.30
CA LEU A 641 -16.10 -12.80 7.76
C LEU A 641 -16.05 -14.01 8.69
N TRP A 642 -16.27 -15.20 8.17
CA TRP A 642 -16.13 -16.43 8.95
C TRP A 642 -14.96 -17.25 8.41
N ASP A 643 -14.03 -17.58 9.30
CA ASP A 643 -12.90 -18.47 9.04
C ASP A 643 -13.19 -19.83 9.67
N ARG A 644 -13.42 -20.83 8.86
CA ARG A 644 -13.76 -22.17 9.30
C ARG A 644 -12.65 -22.84 10.11
N ARG A 645 -11.38 -22.59 9.78
CA ARG A 645 -10.25 -23.27 10.44
C ARG A 645 -10.05 -22.83 11.88
N THR A 646 -10.19 -21.52 12.10
CA THR A 646 -10.04 -20.96 13.45
C THR A 646 -11.37 -20.85 14.18
N ASP A 647 -12.50 -21.15 13.49
CA ASP A 647 -13.88 -20.93 13.93
C ASP A 647 -14.10 -19.52 14.51
N ARG A 648 -13.45 -18.51 13.88
CA ARG A 648 -13.52 -17.12 14.34
C ARG A 648 -14.30 -16.28 13.37
N LEU A 649 -15.20 -15.48 13.91
CA LEU A 649 -15.85 -14.41 13.17
C LEU A 649 -14.95 -13.17 13.14
N GLY A 650 -14.98 -12.49 12.02
CA GLY A 650 -14.38 -11.17 11.85
C GLY A 650 -15.43 -10.22 11.30
N VAL A 651 -15.15 -8.93 11.43
CA VAL A 651 -15.99 -7.88 10.90
C VAL A 651 -15.13 -6.85 10.17
N ALA A 652 -15.68 -6.21 9.15
CA ALA A 652 -15.04 -5.13 8.43
C ALA A 652 -16.05 -4.00 8.16
N PRO A 653 -15.59 -2.72 8.13
CA PRO A 653 -16.47 -1.58 7.95
C PRO A 653 -16.87 -1.29 6.49
N GLY A 654 -16.49 -2.13 5.56
CA GLY A 654 -16.78 -1.96 4.13
C GLY A 654 -16.98 -3.29 3.43
N PRO A 655 -17.28 -3.28 2.13
CA PRO A 655 -17.48 -4.51 1.37
C PRO A 655 -16.20 -5.34 1.34
N SER A 656 -16.32 -6.61 1.56
CA SER A 656 -15.24 -7.59 1.66
C SER A 656 -15.35 -8.72 0.64
N LEU A 657 -16.42 -8.76 -0.15
CA LEU A 657 -16.53 -9.66 -1.29
C LEU A 657 -15.37 -9.45 -2.26
N GLU A 658 -14.94 -10.52 -2.91
CA GLU A 658 -13.77 -10.54 -3.80
C GLU A 658 -12.44 -10.17 -3.11
N ARG A 659 -12.42 -10.12 -1.78
CA ARG A 659 -11.19 -9.93 -1.00
C ARG A 659 -10.76 -11.24 -0.38
N SER A 660 -9.57 -11.24 0.17
CA SER A 660 -8.92 -12.42 0.73
C SER A 660 -8.28 -12.09 2.06
N GLY A 661 -8.11 -13.10 2.89
CA GLY A 661 -7.39 -12.98 4.14
C GLY A 661 -6.29 -14.02 4.29
N LEU A 662 -5.48 -13.81 5.32
CA LEU A 662 -4.49 -14.74 5.81
C LEU A 662 -4.68 -14.90 7.31
N SER A 663 -4.71 -16.13 7.79
CA SER A 663 -4.75 -16.46 9.22
C SER A 663 -3.80 -17.60 9.55
N GLY A 664 -3.35 -17.69 10.77
CA GLY A 664 -2.48 -18.78 11.23
C GLY A 664 -1.86 -18.48 12.57
N HIS A 665 -0.84 -19.24 12.92
CA HIS A 665 -0.12 -19.10 14.18
C HIS A 665 1.37 -18.92 13.94
N VAL A 666 2.00 -18.12 14.77
CA VAL A 666 3.46 -18.09 14.91
C VAL A 666 3.80 -18.96 16.12
N PHE A 667 4.66 -19.94 15.96
CA PHE A 667 4.97 -20.93 16.98
C PHE A 667 6.46 -21.27 16.99
N MET A 668 6.95 -21.73 18.15
CA MET A 668 8.29 -22.25 18.29
C MET A 668 8.34 -23.68 17.78
N ASP A 669 8.97 -23.86 16.63
CA ASP A 669 9.19 -25.17 16.02
C ASP A 669 10.42 -25.83 16.66
N LEU A 670 10.17 -26.68 17.66
CA LEU A 670 11.21 -27.28 18.50
C LEU A 670 11.97 -28.42 17.81
N ASN A 671 11.41 -28.98 16.74
CA ASN A 671 12.04 -30.07 15.97
C ASN A 671 12.45 -29.66 14.54
N ALA A 672 12.19 -28.41 14.17
CA ALA A 672 12.50 -27.80 12.87
C ALA A 672 11.86 -28.56 11.67
N ASN A 673 10.65 -29.14 11.89
CA ASN A 673 9.92 -29.84 10.83
C ASN A 673 9.01 -28.91 9.99
N GLY A 674 8.77 -27.68 10.44
CA GLY A 674 7.91 -26.70 9.79
C GLY A 674 6.41 -26.90 10.00
N ILE A 675 6.01 -27.84 10.88
CA ILE A 675 4.63 -28.20 11.19
C ILE A 675 4.38 -27.93 12.66
N ARG A 676 3.25 -27.31 12.98
CA ARG A 676 2.89 -27.07 14.38
C ARG A 676 2.46 -28.35 15.07
N ASP A 677 3.29 -28.85 15.99
CA ASP A 677 3.04 -30.05 16.80
C ASP A 677 2.40 -29.71 18.16
N VAL A 678 1.80 -30.74 18.78
CA VAL A 678 1.21 -30.60 20.10
C VAL A 678 2.31 -30.36 21.13
N GLY A 679 2.20 -29.28 21.92
CA GLY A 679 3.19 -28.92 22.95
C GLY A 679 4.21 -27.88 22.50
N GLU A 680 4.20 -27.43 21.25
CA GLU A 680 5.04 -26.33 20.78
C GLU A 680 4.52 -24.97 21.24
N PRO A 681 5.38 -24.15 21.86
CA PRO A 681 4.97 -22.85 22.40
C PRO A 681 4.53 -21.86 21.33
N ALA A 682 3.50 -21.08 21.66
CA ALA A 682 3.08 -19.95 20.84
C ALA A 682 4.07 -18.78 20.95
N VAL A 683 4.26 -18.02 19.87
CA VAL A 683 5.03 -16.77 19.87
C VAL A 683 4.07 -15.58 19.85
N ALA A 684 3.91 -14.95 21.01
CA ALA A 684 3.03 -13.80 21.20
C ALA A 684 3.73 -12.50 20.75
N ALA A 685 2.93 -11.45 20.45
CA ALA A 685 3.37 -10.11 20.05
C ALA A 685 4.31 -10.06 18.84
N ALA A 686 4.48 -11.15 18.11
CA ALA A 686 5.26 -11.20 16.89
C ALA A 686 4.53 -10.47 15.75
N ARG A 687 5.24 -9.62 15.01
CA ARG A 687 4.69 -8.85 13.90
C ARG A 687 4.84 -9.61 12.59
N VAL A 688 3.73 -10.05 12.03
CA VAL A 688 3.65 -10.68 10.71
C VAL A 688 3.42 -9.61 9.66
N LEU A 689 4.28 -9.56 8.65
CA LEU A 689 4.20 -8.67 7.51
C LEU A 689 3.63 -9.42 6.30
N VAL A 690 2.58 -8.89 5.69
CA VAL A 690 1.89 -9.50 4.53
C VAL A 690 1.75 -8.46 3.44
N GLY A 691 2.71 -8.42 2.51
CA GLY A 691 2.82 -7.33 1.53
C GLY A 691 2.95 -5.98 2.23
N SER A 692 1.97 -5.10 2.05
CA SER A 692 1.89 -3.79 2.71
C SER A 692 1.12 -3.80 4.04
N LEU A 693 0.53 -4.92 4.40
CA LEU A 693 -0.27 -5.07 5.63
C LEU A 693 0.57 -5.72 6.74
N SER A 694 0.17 -5.52 7.98
CA SER A 694 0.80 -6.18 9.12
C SER A 694 -0.21 -6.55 10.20
N ALA A 695 0.08 -7.60 10.95
CA ALA A 695 -0.68 -7.99 12.14
C ALA A 695 0.28 -8.46 13.24
N SER A 696 -0.09 -8.22 14.50
CA SER A 696 0.62 -8.79 15.64
C SER A 696 -0.09 -10.03 16.13
N THR A 697 0.67 -11.02 16.60
CA THR A 697 0.11 -12.24 17.16
C THR A 697 -0.46 -11.98 18.56
N ASP A 698 -1.53 -12.68 18.90
CA ASP A 698 -2.10 -12.71 20.25
C ASP A 698 -1.32 -13.65 21.18
N SER A 699 -1.80 -13.82 22.44
CA SER A 699 -1.18 -14.69 23.41
C SER A 699 -1.14 -16.19 23.01
N SER A 700 -1.98 -16.60 22.07
CA SER A 700 -1.99 -17.94 21.48
C SER A 700 -1.09 -18.07 20.25
N GLY A 701 -0.38 -16.99 19.88
CA GLY A 701 0.41 -16.91 18.66
C GLY A 701 -0.43 -16.72 17.39
N ALA A 702 -1.75 -16.55 17.50
CA ALA A 702 -2.62 -16.41 16.35
C ALA A 702 -2.54 -15.01 15.76
N TYR A 703 -2.54 -14.95 14.43
CA TYR A 703 -2.59 -13.69 13.68
C TYR A 703 -3.64 -13.77 12.57
N ARG A 704 -4.10 -12.60 12.15
CA ARG A 704 -5.11 -12.47 11.10
C ARG A 704 -4.92 -11.17 10.33
N VAL A 705 -4.93 -11.27 9.00
CA VAL A 705 -4.87 -10.14 8.06
C VAL A 705 -6.01 -10.29 7.07
N TRP A 706 -6.71 -9.21 6.77
CA TRP A 706 -7.75 -9.15 5.75
C TRP A 706 -7.44 -8.05 4.73
N ASP A 707 -8.13 -8.06 3.61
CA ASP A 707 -8.04 -7.10 2.50
C ASP A 707 -6.88 -7.38 1.53
N LEU A 708 -6.51 -8.65 1.36
CA LEU A 708 -5.57 -9.07 0.34
C LEU A 708 -6.26 -9.18 -1.02
N VAL A 709 -5.49 -8.94 -2.09
CA VAL A 709 -5.96 -9.18 -3.46
C VAL A 709 -5.91 -10.68 -3.74
N PRO A 710 -7.03 -11.31 -4.13
CA PRO A 710 -7.06 -12.74 -4.40
C PRO A 710 -6.30 -13.08 -5.68
N PHE A 711 -5.81 -14.33 -5.76
CA PHE A 711 -5.05 -14.88 -6.89
C PHE A 711 -3.73 -14.17 -7.18
N GLU A 712 -3.35 -13.14 -6.45
CA GLU A 712 -2.06 -12.48 -6.59
C GLU A 712 -1.07 -13.04 -5.55
N PRO A 713 0.16 -13.41 -5.96
CA PRO A 713 1.18 -13.84 -5.01
C PRO A 713 1.52 -12.71 -4.04
N VAL A 714 1.43 -12.98 -2.75
CA VAL A 714 1.83 -12.06 -1.70
C VAL A 714 2.95 -12.67 -0.87
N ILE A 715 3.93 -11.85 -0.49
CA ILE A 715 5.03 -12.26 0.38
C ILE A 715 4.62 -12.08 1.83
N VAL A 716 4.83 -13.13 2.60
CA VAL A 716 4.67 -13.16 4.05
C VAL A 716 6.04 -13.27 4.69
N SER A 717 6.31 -12.46 5.66
CA SER A 717 7.54 -12.48 6.46
C SER A 717 7.25 -12.11 7.91
N LEU A 718 8.17 -12.45 8.79
CA LEU A 718 8.10 -12.10 10.19
C LEU A 718 9.10 -10.97 10.49
N ASP A 719 8.66 -9.93 11.19
CA ASP A 719 9.57 -8.89 11.69
C ASP A 719 10.42 -9.47 12.83
N SER A 720 11.67 -9.79 12.55
CA SER A 720 12.58 -10.39 13.54
C SER A 720 12.86 -9.48 14.73
N LEU A 721 12.65 -8.16 14.58
CA LEU A 721 12.78 -7.22 15.69
C LEU A 721 11.62 -7.30 16.69
N SER A 722 10.52 -7.93 16.31
CA SER A 722 9.36 -8.15 17.18
C SER A 722 9.46 -9.45 18.00
N LEU A 723 10.50 -10.26 17.78
CA LEU A 723 10.67 -11.53 18.49
C LEU A 723 11.39 -11.31 19.83
N ASP A 724 11.11 -12.16 20.83
CA ASP A 724 11.66 -12.05 22.20
C ASP A 724 13.15 -12.33 22.33
N SER A 725 13.82 -12.89 21.35
CA SER A 725 15.25 -13.13 21.35
C SER A 725 15.85 -12.96 19.96
N PRO A 726 17.03 -12.37 19.80
CA PRO A 726 17.71 -12.29 18.50
C PRO A 726 18.14 -13.66 17.95
N LEU A 727 18.13 -14.68 18.80
CA LEU A 727 18.35 -16.07 18.37
C LEU A 727 17.10 -16.72 17.77
N LEU A 728 15.93 -16.12 17.97
CA LEU A 728 14.71 -16.60 17.33
C LEU A 728 14.63 -16.08 15.90
N VAL A 729 14.54 -17.00 14.95
CA VAL A 729 14.45 -16.66 13.52
C VAL A 729 13.36 -17.48 12.85
N PRO A 730 12.62 -16.94 11.89
CA PRO A 730 11.67 -17.73 11.15
C PRO A 730 12.39 -18.82 10.33
N LEU A 731 11.82 -20.02 10.29
CA LEU A 731 12.39 -21.14 9.51
C LEU A 731 12.49 -20.75 8.02
N PHE A 732 11.45 -20.09 7.50
CA PHE A 732 11.42 -19.47 6.18
C PHE A 732 11.38 -17.94 6.34
N ALA A 733 12.40 -17.24 5.89
CA ALA A 733 12.46 -15.78 6.02
C ALA A 733 11.35 -15.10 5.22
N ARG A 734 11.01 -15.67 4.04
CA ARG A 734 9.97 -15.16 3.14
C ARG A 734 9.17 -16.32 2.57
N THR A 735 7.87 -16.28 2.73
CA THR A 735 6.94 -17.26 2.16
C THR A 735 6.04 -16.55 1.15
N SER A 736 6.00 -17.04 -0.09
CA SER A 736 5.06 -16.57 -1.09
C SER A 736 3.80 -17.42 -1.04
N ILE A 737 2.65 -16.79 -0.89
CA ILE A 737 1.35 -17.45 -0.93
C ILE A 737 0.47 -16.86 -2.02
N VAL A 738 -0.47 -17.65 -2.53
CA VAL A 738 -1.55 -17.19 -3.41
C VAL A 738 -2.86 -17.36 -2.68
N PRO A 739 -3.46 -16.26 -2.15
CA PRO A 739 -4.75 -16.34 -1.46
C PRO A 739 -5.91 -16.54 -2.46
N GLY A 740 -6.95 -17.23 -2.06
CA GLY A 740 -8.21 -17.36 -2.80
C GLY A 740 -9.23 -16.34 -2.31
N PRO A 741 -10.22 -15.94 -3.13
CA PRO A 741 -11.22 -14.94 -2.74
C PRO A 741 -12.15 -15.45 -1.64
N ASN A 742 -12.79 -14.51 -0.95
CA ASN A 742 -13.87 -14.75 0.02
C ASN A 742 -13.53 -15.69 1.18
N ARG A 743 -12.25 -15.79 1.54
CA ARG A 743 -11.77 -16.70 2.59
C ARG A 743 -10.47 -16.27 3.21
N PHE A 744 -10.12 -16.90 4.32
CA PHE A 744 -8.79 -16.85 4.91
C PHE A 744 -7.94 -18.03 4.43
N ARG A 745 -6.77 -17.71 3.87
CA ARG A 745 -5.74 -18.72 3.66
C ARG A 745 -5.04 -18.99 4.99
N SER A 746 -4.86 -20.25 5.33
CA SER A 746 -4.08 -20.61 6.52
C SER A 746 -2.59 -20.69 6.19
N LEU A 747 -1.77 -20.08 7.06
CA LEU A 747 -0.33 -20.20 7.06
C LEU A 747 0.20 -20.11 8.49
N ASP A 748 0.73 -21.22 8.99
CA ASP A 748 1.46 -21.23 10.24
C ASP A 748 2.93 -20.89 9.97
N ILE A 749 3.52 -20.06 10.82
CA ILE A 749 4.88 -19.53 10.66
C ILE A 749 5.76 -20.15 11.73
N PRO A 750 6.63 -21.11 11.38
CA PRO A 750 7.56 -21.74 12.31
C PRO A 750 8.72 -20.80 12.60
N VAL A 751 9.04 -20.64 13.88
CA VAL A 751 10.20 -19.93 14.43
C VAL A 751 11.09 -20.94 15.11
N VAL A 752 12.38 -20.91 14.79
CA VAL A 752 13.38 -21.80 15.38
C VAL A 752 14.41 -20.98 16.16
N ALA A 753 14.97 -21.58 17.21
CA ALA A 753 16.13 -21.01 17.88
C ALA A 753 17.37 -21.28 17.03
N ALA A 754 17.97 -20.19 16.54
CA ALA A 754 19.21 -20.26 15.76
C ALA A 754 20.41 -20.47 16.68
N GLY A 755 21.38 -21.22 16.19
CA GLY A 755 22.64 -21.44 16.84
C GLY A 755 23.73 -20.44 16.45
N VAL A 756 24.85 -20.58 17.10
CA VAL A 756 26.09 -19.86 16.83
C VAL A 756 27.15 -20.86 16.40
N ILE A 757 27.90 -20.55 15.36
CA ILE A 757 29.09 -21.33 15.02
C ILE A 757 30.34 -20.50 15.24
N GLU A 758 31.32 -21.14 15.89
CA GLU A 758 32.64 -20.58 16.18
C GLU A 758 33.71 -21.57 15.80
N GLY A 759 34.84 -21.07 15.40
CA GLY A 759 35.95 -21.93 15.06
C GLY A 759 37.18 -21.17 14.63
N ARG A 760 38.18 -21.89 14.13
CA ARG A 760 39.43 -21.32 13.62
C ARG A 760 39.86 -21.94 12.31
N VAL A 761 40.45 -21.12 11.46
CA VAL A 761 41.21 -21.58 10.31
C VAL A 761 42.67 -21.64 10.66
N LEU A 762 43.28 -22.80 10.54
CA LEU A 762 44.65 -23.07 10.97
C LEU A 762 45.53 -23.55 9.81
N ARG A 763 46.75 -23.01 9.74
CA ARG A 763 47.86 -23.53 8.91
C ARG A 763 49.03 -23.79 9.84
N ASN A 764 49.49 -25.03 9.91
CA ASN A 764 50.59 -25.47 10.83
C ASN A 764 50.33 -25.05 12.30
N ASN A 765 49.07 -25.18 12.76
CA ASN A 765 48.57 -24.78 14.07
C ASN A 765 48.57 -23.27 14.37
N ALA A 766 48.94 -22.41 13.42
CA ALA A 766 48.81 -20.96 13.52
C ALA A 766 47.49 -20.52 12.86
N GLY A 767 46.79 -19.53 13.45
CA GLY A 767 45.55 -18.98 12.89
C GLY A 767 45.82 -18.18 11.60
N VAL A 768 44.94 -18.29 10.63
CA VAL A 768 45.04 -17.57 9.33
C VAL A 768 43.87 -16.63 9.19
N GLY A 769 44.13 -15.32 9.22
CA GLY A 769 43.14 -14.28 9.08
C GLY A 769 42.81 -13.95 7.60
N GLY A 770 41.64 -13.37 7.36
CA GLY A 770 41.22 -12.93 6.03
C GLY A 770 40.76 -14.08 5.11
N VAL A 771 40.58 -15.29 5.62
CA VAL A 771 40.12 -16.45 4.85
C VAL A 771 38.61 -16.40 4.70
N THR A 772 38.11 -16.39 3.48
CA THR A 772 36.66 -16.51 3.20
C THR A 772 36.23 -17.97 3.31
N LEU A 773 35.24 -18.20 4.16
CA LEU A 773 34.59 -19.50 4.36
C LEU A 773 33.17 -19.45 3.76
N ILE A 774 32.72 -20.57 3.21
CA ILE A 774 31.37 -20.74 2.69
C ILE A 774 30.68 -21.82 3.51
N LEU A 775 29.65 -21.43 4.25
CA LEU A 775 28.77 -22.31 5.00
C LEU A 775 27.55 -22.67 4.14
N THR A 776 27.41 -23.92 3.76
CA THR A 776 26.32 -24.43 2.93
C THR A 776 25.41 -25.35 3.72
N ASN A 777 24.11 -25.06 3.76
CA ASN A 777 23.12 -26.01 4.28
C ASN A 777 22.93 -27.12 3.25
N ARG A 778 23.22 -28.35 3.64
CA ARG A 778 23.21 -29.51 2.71
C ARG A 778 21.83 -29.91 2.21
N ARG A 779 20.77 -29.55 2.97
CA ARG A 779 19.39 -29.88 2.61
C ARG A 779 18.78 -28.84 1.66
N THR A 780 19.05 -27.55 1.91
CA THR A 780 18.42 -26.45 1.15
C THR A 780 19.35 -25.89 0.05
N GLY A 781 20.64 -26.23 0.09
CA GLY A 781 21.64 -25.66 -0.80
C GLY A 781 21.96 -24.17 -0.54
N THR A 782 21.36 -23.56 0.48
CA THR A 782 21.64 -22.16 0.82
C THR A 782 23.04 -22.01 1.36
N ALA A 783 23.79 -21.03 0.82
CA ALA A 783 25.15 -20.74 1.21
C ALA A 783 25.26 -19.36 1.86
N ARG A 784 26.12 -19.24 2.88
CA ARG A 784 26.49 -17.98 3.54
C ARG A 784 28.02 -17.88 3.59
N SER A 785 28.56 -16.72 3.26
CA SER A 785 29.99 -16.44 3.37
C SER A 785 30.30 -15.77 4.69
N LEU A 786 31.45 -16.06 5.26
CA LEU A 786 32.03 -15.43 6.43
C LEU A 786 33.56 -15.32 6.27
N VAL A 787 34.19 -14.37 6.93
CA VAL A 787 35.63 -14.12 6.83
C VAL A 787 36.24 -14.27 8.21
N THR A 788 37.43 -14.90 8.27
CA THR A 788 38.17 -15.06 9.54
C THR A 788 38.75 -13.76 10.02
N PHE A 789 38.78 -13.57 11.35
CA PHE A 789 39.50 -12.49 12.02
C PHE A 789 41.02 -12.68 11.88
N ASN A 790 41.80 -11.70 12.29
CA ASN A 790 43.27 -11.70 12.16
C ASN A 790 43.97 -12.88 12.86
N ASP A 791 43.36 -13.44 13.89
CA ASP A 791 43.83 -14.61 14.63
C ASP A 791 43.32 -15.96 14.06
N GLY A 792 42.73 -15.91 12.89
CA GLY A 792 42.11 -17.06 12.21
C GLY A 792 40.74 -17.50 12.78
N ALA A 793 40.25 -16.84 13.81
CA ALA A 793 38.94 -17.15 14.37
C ALA A 793 37.83 -16.72 13.46
N PHE A 794 36.73 -17.46 13.47
CA PHE A 794 35.48 -17.06 12.83
C PHE A 794 34.29 -17.26 13.76
N TYR A 795 33.29 -16.45 13.53
CA TYR A 795 32.06 -16.41 14.32
C TYR A 795 30.87 -16.08 13.43
N LEU A 796 29.79 -16.84 13.54
CA LEU A 796 28.54 -16.58 12.80
C LEU A 796 27.33 -16.89 13.67
N MET A 797 26.51 -15.88 13.90
CA MET A 797 25.21 -16.01 14.57
C MET A 797 24.08 -16.30 13.58
N GLY A 798 22.95 -16.76 14.12
CA GLY A 798 21.73 -16.93 13.37
C GLY A 798 21.81 -18.11 12.38
N VAL A 799 22.52 -19.15 12.72
CA VAL A 799 22.58 -20.40 11.95
C VAL A 799 21.40 -21.27 12.38
N LYS A 800 20.50 -21.56 11.45
CA LYS A 800 19.31 -22.38 11.72
C LYS A 800 19.70 -23.83 12.02
N PRO A 801 18.87 -24.61 12.72
CA PRO A 801 19.06 -26.05 12.82
C PRO A 801 19.17 -26.72 11.46
N GLY A 802 20.05 -27.73 11.35
CA GLY A 802 20.24 -28.47 10.09
C GLY A 802 21.65 -29.01 9.90
N ASP A 803 21.89 -29.67 8.76
CA ASP A 803 23.15 -30.23 8.36
C ASP A 803 23.93 -29.26 7.48
N TYR A 804 25.18 -29.04 7.85
CA TYR A 804 26.02 -28.02 7.21
C TYR A 804 27.34 -28.59 6.72
N GLU A 805 27.85 -27.92 5.68
CA GLU A 805 29.19 -28.09 5.18
C GLU A 805 29.87 -26.72 5.14
N LEU A 806 31.00 -26.60 5.85
CA LEU A 806 31.83 -25.42 5.87
C LEU A 806 33.07 -25.69 5.03
N ARG A 807 33.26 -24.87 3.99
CA ARG A 807 34.41 -24.97 3.09
C ARG A 807 35.11 -23.64 2.94
N VAL A 808 36.39 -23.66 2.58
CA VAL A 808 37.10 -22.45 2.16
C VAL A 808 36.68 -22.09 0.73
N ASP A 809 36.61 -20.81 0.41
CA ASP A 809 36.37 -20.34 -0.95
C ASP A 809 37.51 -20.77 -1.89
N GLU A 810 37.16 -21.25 -3.09
CA GLU A 810 38.14 -21.79 -4.06
C GLU A 810 39.16 -20.72 -4.50
N GLN A 811 38.73 -19.48 -4.65
CA GLN A 811 39.65 -18.39 -5.01
C GLN A 811 40.68 -18.13 -3.91
N VAL A 812 40.29 -18.30 -2.64
CA VAL A 812 41.20 -18.14 -1.50
C VAL A 812 42.16 -19.35 -1.39
N LEU A 813 41.71 -20.57 -1.67
CA LEU A 813 42.55 -21.74 -1.74
C LEU A 813 43.65 -21.59 -2.80
N ASP A 814 43.29 -21.08 -3.96
CA ASP A 814 44.23 -20.88 -5.07
C ASP A 814 45.20 -19.73 -4.77
N ALA A 815 44.71 -18.64 -4.20
CA ALA A 815 45.55 -17.48 -3.84
C ALA A 815 46.58 -17.81 -2.75
N LEU A 816 46.28 -18.72 -1.82
CA LEU A 816 47.16 -19.15 -0.73
C LEU A 816 47.97 -20.40 -1.09
N ALA A 817 47.76 -21.02 -2.25
CA ALA A 817 48.33 -22.27 -2.71
C ALA A 817 48.17 -23.39 -1.66
N VAL A 818 46.97 -23.54 -1.13
CA VAL A 818 46.61 -24.52 -0.09
C VAL A 818 45.39 -25.34 -0.53
N ASP A 819 45.22 -26.50 0.13
CA ASP A 819 44.00 -27.30 0.10
C ASP A 819 43.36 -27.33 1.49
N ALA A 820 42.05 -27.49 1.56
CA ALA A 820 41.32 -27.68 2.78
C ALA A 820 40.19 -28.68 2.61
N GLU A 821 40.05 -29.59 3.56
CA GLU A 821 38.92 -30.51 3.60
C GLU A 821 37.68 -29.79 4.14
N PRO A 822 36.47 -29.98 3.53
CA PRO A 822 35.24 -29.43 4.06
C PRO A 822 34.92 -30.01 5.45
N VAL A 823 34.53 -29.14 6.38
CA VAL A 823 34.10 -29.56 7.72
C VAL A 823 32.59 -29.75 7.70
N ARG A 824 32.11 -30.94 8.05
CA ARG A 824 30.66 -31.26 8.11
C ARG A 824 30.23 -31.37 9.56
N PHE A 825 29.10 -30.76 9.86
CA PHE A 825 28.50 -30.78 11.18
C PHE A 825 26.98 -30.60 11.13
N SER A 826 26.32 -30.97 12.23
CA SER A 826 24.87 -30.77 12.40
C SER A 826 24.61 -29.86 13.58
N LEU A 827 23.59 -29.01 13.44
CA LEU A 827 23.00 -28.25 14.54
C LEU A 827 21.62 -28.84 14.84
N ALA A 828 21.48 -29.45 16.01
CA ALA A 828 20.19 -30.00 16.43
C ALA A 828 19.22 -28.87 16.77
N PRO A 829 17.93 -29.00 16.47
CA PRO A 829 16.92 -28.06 16.94
C PRO A 829 16.78 -28.13 18.46
N THR A 830 16.67 -26.97 19.10
CA THR A 830 16.51 -26.83 20.57
C THR A 830 15.70 -25.58 20.88
N ALA A 831 15.14 -25.51 22.08
CA ALA A 831 14.37 -24.34 22.51
C ALA A 831 15.22 -23.06 22.67
N THR A 832 16.52 -23.18 22.94
CA THR A 832 17.41 -22.05 23.29
C THR A 832 18.49 -21.76 22.25
N GLY A 833 18.60 -22.59 21.21
CA GLY A 833 19.70 -22.55 20.25
C GLY A 833 21.00 -23.19 20.83
N ILE A 834 21.65 -24.02 20.05
CA ILE A 834 22.93 -24.62 20.42
C ILE A 834 24.01 -24.06 19.50
N GLY A 835 25.11 -23.60 20.14
CA GLY A 835 26.34 -23.22 19.45
C GLY A 835 27.22 -24.40 19.15
N ARG A 836 28.05 -24.26 18.14
CA ARG A 836 29.16 -25.15 17.83
C ARG A 836 30.44 -24.32 17.87
N SER A 837 31.26 -24.53 18.88
CA SER A 837 32.49 -23.73 19.18
C SER A 837 33.82 -24.43 18.89
N ASP A 838 33.77 -25.65 18.35
CA ASP A 838 34.93 -26.53 18.17
C ASP A 838 35.31 -26.72 16.68
N LEU A 839 34.84 -25.84 15.78
CA LEU A 839 35.07 -26.03 14.36
C LEU A 839 36.50 -25.61 13.98
N ALA A 840 37.27 -26.54 13.41
CA ALA A 840 38.62 -26.29 12.92
C ALA A 840 38.73 -26.59 11.43
N VAL A 841 39.04 -25.59 10.63
CA VAL A 841 39.39 -25.76 9.21
C VAL A 841 40.92 -25.75 9.07
N ARG A 842 41.48 -26.81 8.59
CA ARG A 842 42.95 -26.98 8.45
C ARG A 842 43.37 -26.78 6.99
N LEU A 843 44.24 -25.82 6.77
CA LEU A 843 44.87 -25.57 5.49
C LEU A 843 46.13 -26.42 5.35
N LYS A 844 46.24 -27.15 4.25
CA LYS A 844 47.42 -27.99 3.92
C LYS A 844 48.13 -27.33 2.72
N SER A 845 49.42 -27.16 2.74
CA SER A 845 50.16 -26.64 1.62
C SER A 845 50.11 -27.63 0.45
N ARG A 846 49.92 -27.15 -0.77
CA ARG A 846 49.93 -27.97 -2.00
C ARG A 846 51.33 -28.45 -2.36
N PHE A 847 52.39 -27.85 -1.74
CA PHE A 847 53.81 -28.17 -2.00
C PHE A 847 54.52 -28.50 -0.72
#